data_aaa1681a3a1b8c49abca841c9fe9f92b
#
_entry.id   aaa1681a3a1b8c49abca841c9fe9f92b
#
_cell.length_a   1.000
_cell.length_b   1.000
_cell.length_c   1.000
_cell.angle_alpha   90.00
_cell.angle_beta   90.00
_cell.angle_gamma   90.00
#
_symmetry.space_group_name_H-M   'P 1'
#
loop_
_entity.id
_entity.type
_entity.pdbx_description
1 polymer ?
#
loop_
_entity_poly.entity_id
_entity_poly.type
_entity_poly.pdbx_seq_one_letter_code
_entity_poly.pdbx_strand_id
1 'polypeptide(L)'
;MLPKTAHSHRRDFAAALWIQLLALLLMGSPAICADDAKGPSPLVQLQTESATLSIESNGSLMAFSRRSDGMDYLAKNQPAPLLSLRSGGTLHAPEGATWDATAHRLTLRFGKSGLSANLRVISKTSHITFELIEISPAGSADQAVWGPYPTSIRKTVGEVVGVVRDDTFALGLQALNIKTLGGYPDNDEGSADRPYGARPTDFGSVLQAYSMDRSKPRSIAVWSKRAPNMPVPAVPGETVIGSKIALFGCPEPQALETLGKIEVAEGLPHPLIEGVWAKMSPERGRSYLIANFSESTIDEMLGYVKQANLMSLYHENAFKSWGHFEPNPKFFPGGIAGLKACADKAKASGVRLGAHTLSNFIQTQDPYITPEPDARLAKTGESTLTETVDATTSTIPVASPEYFTNRLGNELQTVVIGKELVRYGSVSTNAPWKLLDCQRGAYGTTASEHPRGAAAGKLMDHAYKVFFPNLELQREIARNLARVFNASGLSHMDFDGHEGCLAPGEGTYGNELFAKEFYDRLDHTVINGTSPPLSHFYWHINSYCNWGEPWYGGFRDSMQEYRINNQVFCERNFIPKMLGWYLLRTATCLSDMEWMLARSAGFDSGFALATSLEALRKNPERGPILDALREWEKARRAGVFTPELREALRNPKREFHLETVTGGGWDLFPFHDSADFQHEQLVRQPGEPTSAAWDLQNPDARQSLQLKLRVSGKAGSIRNPTFEINRSATVTIPVEIQAGQSLLIESDAIVRLYDAKGNPVQSFPLKTALPVVQPGTNPVTFDCEFQGDTPPKVTVTFKTRGSPTRVGMR
;
A
#
# COMPACT_ATOMS: atom_id res chain seq x y z
N MET A 1 15.95 1.74 -12.32
CA MET A 1 17.40 1.59 -12.55
C MET A 1 18.12 1.87 -11.23
N LEU A 2 18.58 0.84 -10.58
CA LEU A 2 19.48 0.92 -9.42
C LEU A 2 20.62 -0.05 -9.71
N PRO A 3 21.87 0.30 -9.47
CA PRO A 3 22.99 -0.58 -9.71
C PRO A 3 23.20 -1.57 -8.57
N LYS A 4 23.47 -2.80 -8.94
CA LYS A 4 24.00 -3.87 -8.07
C LYS A 4 25.46 -3.60 -7.77
N THR A 5 25.88 -3.80 -6.54
CA THR A 5 27.25 -4.26 -6.25
C THR A 5 27.22 -5.30 -5.13
N ALA A 6 27.63 -6.50 -5.49
CA ALA A 6 27.98 -7.56 -4.58
C ALA A 6 29.48 -7.45 -4.24
N HIS A 7 29.85 -7.72 -2.99
CA HIS A 7 31.16 -8.31 -2.69
C HIS A 7 31.10 -9.18 -1.45
N SER A 8 31.44 -10.43 -1.68
CA SER A 8 31.71 -11.50 -0.73
C SER A 8 33.10 -11.31 -0.10
N HIS A 9 33.28 -11.60 1.19
CA HIS A 9 34.51 -12.18 1.69
C HIS A 9 34.21 -13.12 2.88
N ARG A 10 34.41 -14.40 2.61
CA ARG A 10 34.68 -15.42 3.64
C ARG A 10 36.09 -15.22 4.18
N ARG A 11 36.29 -15.46 5.46
CA ARG A 11 37.51 -16.06 6.00
C ARG A 11 37.21 -16.80 7.30
N ASP A 12 37.46 -18.09 7.22
CA ASP A 12 37.60 -19.01 8.36
C ASP A 12 38.82 -18.67 9.18
N PHE A 13 38.79 -18.90 10.48
CA PHE A 13 39.93 -19.44 11.22
C PHE A 13 39.50 -20.23 12.47
N ALA A 14 40.26 -21.28 12.70
CA ALA A 14 40.01 -22.46 13.49
C ALA A 14 40.32 -22.32 14.98
N ALA A 15 39.82 -23.35 15.66
CA ALA A 15 39.94 -23.69 17.08
C ALA A 15 41.35 -23.74 17.68
N ALA A 16 41.43 -23.52 18.98
CA ALA A 16 42.38 -24.26 19.86
C ALA A 16 41.85 -24.35 21.29
N LEU A 17 41.82 -25.58 21.73
CA LEU A 17 41.56 -26.16 23.04
C LEU A 17 42.64 -25.81 24.04
N TRP A 18 42.35 -25.61 25.33
CA TRP A 18 43.15 -26.16 26.45
C TRP A 18 42.30 -26.35 27.72
N ILE A 19 42.36 -27.55 28.26
CA ILE A 19 41.85 -28.07 29.52
C ILE A 19 43.00 -28.08 30.53
N GLN A 20 42.68 -27.86 31.79
CA GLN A 20 43.28 -28.42 33.05
C GLN A 20 43.29 -27.35 34.18
N LEU A 21 43.16 -27.61 35.44
CA LEU A 21 42.93 -28.74 36.33
C LEU A 21 42.53 -28.23 37.72
N LEU A 22 41.80 -29.00 38.42
CA LEU A 22 41.38 -29.07 39.82
C LEU A 22 42.48 -28.76 40.88
N ALA A 23 42.13 -28.07 42.00
CA ALA A 23 42.55 -28.45 43.34
C ALA A 23 41.73 -27.77 44.45
N LEU A 24 41.26 -28.58 45.39
CA LEU A 24 40.62 -28.25 46.66
C LEU A 24 41.51 -27.48 47.60
N LEU A 25 40.90 -26.61 48.42
CA LEU A 25 41.23 -26.49 49.86
C LEU A 25 40.03 -25.89 50.61
N LEU A 26 39.50 -26.64 51.53
CA LEU A 26 38.57 -26.27 52.60
C LEU A 26 39.31 -25.40 53.63
N MET A 27 38.72 -24.27 54.06
CA MET A 27 38.76 -23.77 55.44
C MET A 27 37.78 -22.61 55.63
N GLY A 28 36.99 -22.71 56.63
CA GLY A 28 36.51 -21.66 57.50
C GLY A 28 35.46 -20.69 57.08
N SER A 29 34.22 -20.91 57.46
CA SER A 29 33.17 -19.88 57.49
C SER A 29 33.45 -18.80 58.54
N PRO A 30 33.07 -17.55 58.23
CA PRO A 30 32.07 -16.93 59.10
C PRO A 30 30.81 -16.56 58.32
N ALA A 31 29.67 -16.79 58.91
CA ALA A 31 28.38 -16.34 58.47
C ALA A 31 28.35 -14.80 58.38
N ILE A 32 28.45 -14.32 57.17
CA ILE A 32 28.08 -12.93 56.89
C ILE A 32 26.61 -13.03 56.41
N CYS A 33 25.71 -12.38 57.15
CA CYS A 33 24.36 -12.12 56.74
C CYS A 33 24.42 -11.53 55.30
N ALA A 34 23.94 -12.27 54.35
CA ALA A 34 23.62 -11.69 53.06
C ALA A 34 22.48 -10.72 53.32
N ASP A 35 22.82 -9.44 53.39
CA ASP A 35 21.87 -8.39 53.08
C ASP A 35 21.40 -8.68 51.67
N ASP A 36 20.15 -9.12 51.53
CA ASP A 36 19.43 -9.18 50.28
C ASP A 36 19.46 -7.77 49.70
N ALA A 37 20.40 -7.49 48.82
CA ALA A 37 20.40 -6.31 48.01
C ALA A 37 19.16 -6.38 47.11
N LYS A 38 18.01 -5.94 47.64
CA LYS A 38 16.84 -5.66 46.85
C LYS A 38 17.29 -4.70 45.75
N GLY A 39 17.22 -5.15 44.51
CA GLY A 39 17.48 -4.30 43.38
C GLY A 39 16.63 -3.03 43.45
N PRO A 40 17.01 -1.97 42.72
CA PRO A 40 16.32 -0.69 42.81
C PRO A 40 14.82 -0.86 42.70
N SER A 41 14.08 -0.33 43.69
CA SER A 41 12.60 -0.39 43.69
C SER A 41 12.08 0.60 42.64
N PRO A 42 11.03 0.26 41.88
CA PRO A 42 10.44 1.18 40.94
C PRO A 42 9.79 2.37 41.65
N LEU A 43 9.84 3.55 41.03
CA LEU A 43 9.11 4.74 41.46
C LEU A 43 7.59 4.48 41.45
N VAL A 44 7.13 3.85 40.38
CA VAL A 44 5.72 3.49 40.18
C VAL A 44 5.59 2.23 39.37
N GLN A 45 4.61 1.40 39.71
CA GLN A 45 4.15 0.25 38.92
C GLN A 45 2.73 0.50 38.42
N LEU A 46 2.58 0.45 37.12
CA LEU A 46 1.30 0.63 36.43
C LEU A 46 0.88 -0.73 35.86
N GLN A 47 -0.39 -1.09 36.04
CA GLN A 47 -0.86 -2.42 35.68
C GLN A 47 -2.05 -2.34 34.72
N THR A 48 -2.09 -3.29 33.80
CA THR A 48 -3.25 -3.68 33.00
C THR A 48 -3.68 -5.10 33.42
N GLU A 49 -4.66 -5.65 32.73
CA GLU A 49 -5.06 -7.05 32.95
C GLU A 49 -3.88 -8.03 32.68
N SER A 50 -3.05 -7.78 31.67
CA SER A 50 -2.04 -8.72 31.19
C SER A 50 -0.59 -8.27 31.36
N ALA A 51 -0.34 -6.98 31.64
CA ALA A 51 1.01 -6.43 31.72
C ALA A 51 1.24 -5.54 32.93
N THR A 52 2.49 -5.44 33.35
CA THR A 52 2.99 -4.51 34.36
C THR A 52 4.10 -3.66 33.74
N LEU A 53 3.98 -2.36 33.86
CA LEU A 53 4.98 -1.39 33.47
C LEU A 53 5.59 -0.75 34.72
N SER A 54 6.90 -0.86 34.88
CA SER A 54 7.63 -0.26 36.01
C SER A 54 8.47 0.90 35.52
N ILE A 55 8.42 2.03 36.24
CA ILE A 55 9.17 3.25 35.95
C ILE A 55 10.15 3.53 37.09
N GLU A 56 11.38 3.88 36.77
CA GLU A 56 12.41 4.25 37.70
C GLU A 56 12.32 5.71 38.17
N SER A 57 13.04 6.03 39.25
CA SER A 57 13.13 7.42 39.78
C SER A 57 13.84 8.39 38.83
N ASN A 58 14.59 7.89 37.85
CA ASN A 58 15.18 8.70 36.76
C ASN A 58 14.20 9.01 35.61
N GLY A 59 12.98 8.39 35.60
CA GLY A 59 11.98 8.58 34.55
C GLY A 59 12.11 7.62 33.36
N SER A 60 12.94 6.58 33.47
CA SER A 60 13.05 5.52 32.46
C SER A 60 12.19 4.31 32.83
N LEU A 61 11.86 3.50 31.82
CA LEU A 61 11.25 2.20 32.06
C LEU A 61 12.27 1.25 32.70
N MET A 62 11.87 0.60 33.78
CA MET A 62 12.62 -0.41 34.47
C MET A 62 12.30 -1.82 33.95
N ALA A 63 11.02 -2.05 33.67
CA ALA A 63 10.50 -3.33 33.16
C ALA A 63 9.19 -3.12 32.40
N PHE A 64 8.93 -3.98 31.42
CA PHE A 64 7.64 -4.14 30.79
C PHE A 64 7.31 -5.64 30.75
N SER A 65 6.63 -6.11 31.78
CA SER A 65 6.53 -7.52 32.09
C SER A 65 5.15 -8.07 31.84
N ARG A 66 5.08 -9.33 31.43
CA ARG A 66 3.86 -10.13 31.42
C ARG A 66 3.44 -10.43 32.85
N ARG A 67 2.17 -10.16 33.17
CA ARG A 67 1.69 -10.21 34.54
C ARG A 67 1.57 -11.64 35.10
N SER A 68 1.30 -12.61 34.24
CA SER A 68 1.03 -13.99 34.68
C SER A 68 2.24 -14.70 35.28
N ASP A 69 3.45 -14.40 34.83
CA ASP A 69 4.70 -15.07 35.23
C ASP A 69 5.87 -14.11 35.48
N GLY A 70 5.66 -12.79 35.33
CA GLY A 70 6.68 -11.79 35.55
C GLY A 70 7.74 -11.70 34.44
N MET A 71 7.57 -12.41 33.31
CA MET A 71 8.52 -12.35 32.17
C MET A 71 8.67 -10.93 31.68
N ASP A 72 9.87 -10.38 31.78
CA ASP A 72 10.20 -9.03 31.35
C ASP A 72 10.64 -9.02 29.88
N TYR A 73 9.97 -8.23 29.08
CA TYR A 73 10.21 -8.04 27.65
C TYR A 73 11.03 -6.81 27.33
N LEU A 74 11.37 -5.96 28.31
CA LEU A 74 12.27 -4.85 28.11
C LEU A 74 13.68 -5.39 27.78
N ALA A 75 14.29 -4.91 26.70
CA ALA A 75 15.61 -5.37 26.31
C ALA A 75 16.67 -4.84 27.31
N LYS A 76 17.51 -5.74 27.80
CA LYS A 76 18.53 -5.40 28.81
C LYS A 76 19.63 -4.51 28.24
N ASN A 77 20.17 -3.64 29.09
CA ASN A 77 21.28 -2.74 28.75
C ASN A 77 20.99 -1.74 27.61
N GLN A 78 19.73 -1.44 27.39
CA GLN A 78 19.30 -0.42 26.43
C GLN A 78 18.65 0.76 27.19
N PRO A 79 18.90 2.02 26.79
CA PRO A 79 18.20 3.16 27.35
C PRO A 79 16.71 3.10 27.00
N ALA A 80 15.86 3.33 27.98
CA ALA A 80 14.42 3.27 27.84
C ALA A 80 13.72 4.49 28.46
N PRO A 81 14.03 5.74 28.08
CA PRO A 81 13.38 6.92 28.62
C PRO A 81 11.87 6.88 28.34
N LEU A 82 11.03 7.23 29.32
CA LEU A 82 9.59 7.29 29.07
C LEU A 82 9.24 8.39 28.08
N LEU A 83 9.86 9.55 28.23
CA LEU A 83 9.71 10.70 27.34
C LEU A 83 11.04 11.46 27.30
N SER A 84 11.48 11.83 26.10
CA SER A 84 12.58 12.77 25.91
C SER A 84 12.07 14.06 25.27
N LEU A 85 12.71 15.20 25.57
CA LEU A 85 12.36 16.50 24.98
C LEU A 85 13.53 17.03 24.16
N ARG A 86 13.28 17.50 22.94
CA ARG A 86 14.24 18.26 22.14
C ARG A 86 14.05 19.75 22.39
N SER A 87 15.11 20.44 22.70
CA SER A 87 15.15 21.89 22.91
C SER A 87 16.45 22.43 22.34
N GLY A 88 16.38 23.48 21.53
CA GLY A 88 17.58 24.09 20.93
C GLY A 88 18.46 23.10 20.16
N GLY A 89 17.84 22.13 19.47
CA GLY A 89 18.53 21.08 18.69
C GLY A 89 19.06 19.90 19.52
N THR A 90 19.06 19.97 20.86
CA THR A 90 19.56 18.89 21.74
C THR A 90 18.39 18.05 22.28
N LEU A 91 18.52 16.73 22.23
CA LEU A 91 17.57 15.80 22.84
C LEU A 91 17.97 15.52 24.29
N HIS A 92 17.06 15.78 25.23
CA HIS A 92 17.25 15.58 26.66
C HIS A 92 16.41 14.40 27.13
N ALA A 93 17.06 13.37 27.67
CA ALA A 93 16.37 12.30 28.40
C ALA A 93 16.08 12.74 29.84
N PRO A 94 15.07 12.17 30.51
CA PRO A 94 14.81 12.48 31.92
C PRO A 94 15.93 11.94 32.81
N GLU A 95 16.25 12.71 33.85
CA GLU A 95 17.23 12.34 34.87
C GLU A 95 16.58 12.20 36.27
N GLY A 96 15.33 12.58 36.40
CA GLY A 96 14.55 12.44 37.62
C GLY A 96 13.06 12.43 37.39
N ALA A 97 12.35 11.70 38.21
CA ALA A 97 10.89 11.63 38.17
C ALA A 97 10.27 11.68 39.57
N THR A 98 9.03 12.19 39.65
CA THR A 98 8.20 12.09 40.86
C THR A 98 6.78 11.68 40.46
N TRP A 99 6.17 10.85 41.29
CA TRP A 99 4.82 10.34 41.09
C TRP A 99 3.85 10.86 42.15
N ASP A 100 2.76 11.45 41.70
CA ASP A 100 1.61 11.84 42.53
C ASP A 100 0.44 10.91 42.17
N ALA A 101 0.19 9.95 43.08
CA ALA A 101 -0.86 8.94 42.89
C ALA A 101 -2.26 9.53 42.96
N THR A 102 -2.46 10.60 43.69
CA THR A 102 -3.77 11.27 43.84
C THR A 102 -4.15 12.05 42.59
N ALA A 103 -3.18 12.76 42.02
CA ALA A 103 -3.39 13.53 40.79
C ALA A 103 -3.19 12.69 39.50
N HIS A 104 -2.79 11.43 39.59
CA HIS A 104 -2.36 10.61 38.49
C HIS A 104 -1.32 11.31 37.59
N ARG A 105 -0.36 11.99 38.24
CA ARG A 105 0.62 12.84 37.58
C ARG A 105 2.04 12.34 37.78
N LEU A 106 2.74 12.15 36.67
CA LEU A 106 4.18 11.89 36.65
C LEU A 106 4.89 13.14 36.17
N THR A 107 5.77 13.68 37.02
CA THR A 107 6.60 14.84 36.70
C THR A 107 8.00 14.33 36.34
N LEU A 108 8.48 14.66 35.15
CA LEU A 108 9.84 14.35 34.67
C LEU A 108 10.72 15.60 34.74
N ARG A 109 11.98 15.45 35.13
CA ARG A 109 13.01 16.49 35.15
C ARG A 109 14.16 16.10 34.25
N PHE A 110 14.61 17.05 33.42
CA PHE A 110 15.62 16.82 32.37
C PHE A 110 16.96 17.46 32.74
N GLY A 111 17.40 17.22 33.97
CA GLY A 111 18.73 17.56 34.47
C GLY A 111 19.15 19.01 34.25
N LYS A 112 20.35 19.19 33.69
CA LYS A 112 20.96 20.51 33.47
C LYS A 112 20.24 21.41 32.47
N SER A 113 19.30 20.87 31.69
CA SER A 113 18.53 21.68 30.74
C SER A 113 17.56 22.64 31.44
N GLY A 114 17.23 22.41 32.72
CA GLY A 114 16.20 23.14 33.45
C GLY A 114 14.77 22.82 32.98
N LEU A 115 14.60 21.89 32.06
CA LEU A 115 13.27 21.48 31.57
C LEU A 115 12.59 20.54 32.55
N SER A 116 11.26 20.66 32.63
CA SER A 116 10.41 19.65 33.27
C SER A 116 9.14 19.43 32.46
N ALA A 117 8.56 18.23 32.58
CA ALA A 117 7.30 17.86 31.93
C ALA A 117 6.36 17.19 32.91
N ASN A 118 5.08 17.55 32.86
CA ASN A 118 4.03 16.88 33.58
C ASN A 118 3.24 15.99 32.64
N LEU A 119 3.11 14.73 33.03
CA LEU A 119 2.33 13.71 32.30
C LEU A 119 1.11 13.33 33.12
N ARG A 120 -0.04 13.29 32.47
CA ARG A 120 -1.22 12.59 33.01
C ARG A 120 -1.09 11.10 32.68
N VAL A 121 -1.23 10.25 33.69
CA VAL A 121 -1.07 8.80 33.53
C VAL A 121 -2.34 8.09 34.01
N ILE A 122 -2.93 7.27 33.16
CA ILE A 122 -4.15 6.51 33.50
C ILE A 122 -3.96 5.05 33.12
N SER A 123 -4.02 4.16 34.12
CA SER A 123 -4.10 2.72 33.89
C SER A 123 -5.54 2.32 33.63
N LYS A 124 -5.77 1.62 32.50
CA LYS A 124 -7.04 1.01 32.14
C LYS A 124 -6.87 -0.51 32.05
N THR A 125 -7.95 -1.23 31.91
CA THR A 125 -7.92 -2.71 31.86
C THR A 125 -6.98 -3.23 30.77
N SER A 126 -7.05 -2.64 29.56
CA SER A 126 -6.30 -3.11 28.38
C SER A 126 -4.97 -2.39 28.13
N HIS A 127 -4.78 -1.15 28.67
CA HIS A 127 -3.62 -0.31 28.34
C HIS A 127 -3.38 0.79 29.38
N ILE A 128 -2.21 1.43 29.28
CA ILE A 128 -1.82 2.57 30.10
C ILE A 128 -1.65 3.77 29.18
N THR A 129 -2.33 4.88 29.47
CA THR A 129 -2.17 6.14 28.71
C THR A 129 -1.20 7.07 29.37
N PHE A 130 -0.42 7.76 28.55
CA PHE A 130 0.46 8.86 28.92
C PHE A 130 0.13 10.07 28.05
N GLU A 131 -0.16 11.20 28.65
CA GLU A 131 -0.47 12.47 27.98
C GLU A 131 0.43 13.57 28.50
N LEU A 132 1.12 14.26 27.61
CA LEU A 132 1.96 15.41 27.93
C LEU A 132 1.07 16.63 28.15
N ILE A 133 0.88 17.02 29.41
CA ILE A 133 -0.05 18.11 29.77
C ILE A 133 0.62 19.46 29.98
N GLU A 134 1.94 19.46 30.27
CA GLU A 134 2.67 20.70 30.54
C GLU A 134 4.17 20.51 30.36
N ILE A 135 4.84 21.56 29.90
CA ILE A 135 6.30 21.68 29.88
C ILE A 135 6.67 23.01 30.54
N SER A 136 7.67 23.00 31.39
CA SER A 136 8.24 24.20 31.98
C SER A 136 9.73 24.31 31.63
N PRO A 137 10.20 25.48 31.16
CA PRO A 137 9.42 26.66 30.75
C PRO A 137 8.48 26.39 29.56
N ALA A 138 7.36 27.11 29.50
CA ALA A 138 6.42 26.94 28.39
C ALA A 138 7.05 27.26 27.02
N GLY A 139 6.75 26.47 26.00
CA GLY A 139 7.25 26.64 24.64
C GLY A 139 8.76 26.38 24.45
N SER A 140 9.40 25.73 25.41
CA SER A 140 10.84 25.45 25.40
C SER A 140 11.23 24.17 24.66
N ALA A 141 10.28 23.32 24.29
CA ALA A 141 10.53 22.09 23.57
C ALA A 141 10.00 22.15 22.15
N ASP A 142 10.84 21.78 21.20
CA ASP A 142 10.52 21.70 19.76
C ASP A 142 9.94 20.31 19.40
N GLN A 143 10.32 19.26 20.16
CA GLN A 143 9.79 17.91 19.98
C GLN A 143 9.63 17.20 21.33
N ALA A 144 8.65 16.32 21.40
CA ALA A 144 8.48 15.33 22.46
C ALA A 144 8.59 13.93 21.85
N VAL A 145 9.50 13.10 22.37
CA VAL A 145 9.81 11.77 21.88
C VAL A 145 9.47 10.74 22.94
N TRP A 146 8.44 9.92 22.68
CA TRP A 146 8.02 8.78 23.50
C TRP A 146 8.91 7.58 23.22
N GLY A 147 9.69 7.14 24.18
CA GLY A 147 10.71 6.11 24.02
C GLY A 147 12.09 6.67 23.58
N PRO A 148 12.93 5.82 22.92
CA PRO A 148 12.63 4.45 22.45
C PRO A 148 12.34 3.45 23.58
N TYR A 149 11.35 2.58 23.37
CA TYR A 149 11.07 1.46 24.29
C TYR A 149 11.64 0.19 23.69
N PRO A 150 12.87 -0.22 24.13
CA PRO A 150 13.55 -1.37 23.58
C PRO A 150 12.89 -2.65 24.08
N THR A 151 12.61 -3.60 23.19
CA THR A 151 12.02 -4.89 23.53
C THR A 151 12.89 -6.07 23.05
N SER A 152 12.84 -7.19 23.75
CA SER A 152 13.51 -8.44 23.36
C SER A 152 12.75 -9.21 22.27
N ILE A 153 11.54 -8.79 21.92
CA ILE A 153 10.70 -9.42 20.89
C ILE A 153 11.26 -9.11 19.50
N ARG A 154 11.47 -10.17 18.70
CA ARG A 154 12.02 -10.06 17.34
C ARG A 154 11.25 -10.84 16.27
N LYS A 155 10.30 -11.70 16.65
CA LYS A 155 9.67 -12.61 15.70
C LYS A 155 8.80 -11.89 14.68
N THR A 156 7.93 -11.00 15.13
CA THR A 156 7.05 -10.21 14.27
C THR A 156 7.06 -8.76 14.73
N VAL A 157 7.44 -7.88 13.83
CA VAL A 157 7.46 -6.43 14.04
C VAL A 157 6.44 -5.80 13.10
N GLY A 158 5.31 -5.35 13.66
CA GLY A 158 4.27 -4.60 12.94
C GLY A 158 4.62 -3.13 12.95
N GLU A 159 5.42 -2.71 11.98
CA GLU A 159 6.04 -1.39 11.95
C GLU A 159 5.01 -0.26 11.88
N VAL A 160 3.96 -0.41 11.06
CA VAL A 160 2.90 0.60 10.93
C VAL A 160 1.99 0.61 12.14
N VAL A 161 1.51 -0.56 12.56
CA VAL A 161 0.57 -0.68 13.68
C VAL A 161 1.22 -0.44 15.05
N GLY A 162 2.54 -0.41 15.13
CA GLY A 162 3.26 -0.20 16.39
C GLY A 162 3.11 -1.35 17.38
N VAL A 163 3.12 -2.59 16.88
CA VAL A 163 2.97 -3.81 17.70
C VAL A 163 4.08 -4.80 17.38
N VAL A 164 4.75 -5.28 18.40
CA VAL A 164 5.75 -6.35 18.31
C VAL A 164 5.25 -7.59 19.06
N ARG A 165 5.44 -8.78 18.47
CA ARG A 165 4.90 -10.01 19.05
C ARG A 165 5.79 -11.24 18.81
N ASP A 166 5.79 -12.14 19.75
CA ASP A 166 6.30 -13.52 19.62
C ASP A 166 5.14 -14.51 19.58
N ASP A 167 5.36 -15.80 19.87
CA ASP A 167 4.31 -16.83 19.86
C ASP A 167 3.34 -16.74 21.04
N THR A 168 3.68 -15.98 22.07
CA THR A 168 2.99 -15.98 23.36
C THR A 168 2.46 -14.64 23.78
N PHE A 169 3.17 -13.56 23.43
CA PHE A 169 2.88 -12.24 23.95
C PHE A 169 3.12 -11.15 22.90
N ALA A 170 2.37 -10.07 23.02
CA ALA A 170 2.49 -8.88 22.20
C ALA A 170 2.67 -7.65 23.08
N LEU A 171 3.53 -6.74 22.65
CA LEU A 171 3.66 -5.39 23.19
C LEU A 171 3.33 -4.38 22.09
N GLY A 172 2.70 -3.28 22.46
CA GLY A 172 2.36 -2.24 21.50
C GLY A 172 2.37 -0.84 22.08
N LEU A 173 2.59 0.09 21.16
CA LEU A 173 2.44 1.52 21.35
C LEU A 173 1.40 2.05 20.36
N GLN A 174 0.43 2.82 20.83
CA GLN A 174 -0.55 3.48 19.98
C GLN A 174 -0.50 4.99 20.16
N ALA A 175 -0.50 5.74 19.07
CA ALA A 175 -0.75 7.17 19.08
C ALA A 175 -2.25 7.43 19.30
N LEU A 176 -2.60 8.31 20.23
CA LEU A 176 -3.99 8.57 20.60
C LEU A 176 -4.55 9.87 20.00
N ASN A 177 -3.79 10.52 19.15
CA ASN A 177 -4.23 11.67 18.36
C ASN A 177 -3.28 11.93 17.19
N ILE A 178 -3.70 12.76 16.21
CA ILE A 178 -2.95 13.02 14.98
C ILE A 178 -1.65 13.82 15.17
N LYS A 179 -1.47 14.52 16.29
CA LYS A 179 -0.21 15.22 16.58
C LYS A 179 0.89 14.29 17.11
N THR A 180 0.52 13.08 17.51
CA THR A 180 1.44 12.03 17.95
C THR A 180 1.65 11.05 16.81
N LEU A 181 2.85 11.02 16.27
CA LEU A 181 3.25 10.22 15.10
C LEU A 181 4.09 9.03 15.53
N GLY A 182 4.02 7.92 14.81
CA GLY A 182 4.90 6.76 15.05
C GLY A 182 6.34 7.05 14.64
N GLY A 183 7.29 6.44 15.34
CA GLY A 183 8.71 6.52 15.01
C GLY A 183 9.41 7.76 15.55
N TYR A 184 10.34 8.27 14.76
CA TYR A 184 11.19 9.42 15.09
C TYR A 184 11.39 10.29 13.84
N PRO A 185 11.39 11.60 13.93
CA PRO A 185 11.65 12.46 12.79
C PRO A 185 13.15 12.47 12.49
N ASP A 186 13.63 11.47 11.76
CA ASP A 186 15.07 11.31 11.46
C ASP A 186 15.59 12.43 10.55
N ASN A 187 14.73 12.98 9.70
CA ASN A 187 15.08 14.03 8.75
C ASN A 187 14.06 15.16 8.81
N ASP A 188 13.34 15.35 7.75
CA ASP A 188 12.32 16.37 7.61
C ASP A 188 10.93 15.75 7.50
N GLU A 189 9.94 16.45 7.98
CA GLU A 189 8.57 16.03 7.94
C GLU A 189 7.97 16.03 6.54
N GLY A 190 8.66 16.59 5.57
CA GLY A 190 8.24 16.63 4.17
C GLY A 190 8.66 15.41 3.39
N SER A 191 9.38 14.46 4.00
CA SER A 191 9.79 13.25 3.33
C SER A 191 8.63 12.26 3.26
N ALA A 192 8.67 11.40 2.24
CA ALA A 192 7.75 10.27 2.12
C ALA A 192 8.13 9.11 3.04
N ASP A 193 9.12 9.30 3.89
CA ASP A 193 9.56 8.28 4.84
C ASP A 193 8.44 7.98 5.83
N ARG A 194 8.22 6.70 6.03
CA ARG A 194 7.08 6.19 6.77
C ARG A 194 7.39 6.24 8.26
N PRO A 195 6.67 7.04 9.05
CA PRO A 195 6.84 7.06 10.48
C PRO A 195 6.24 5.78 11.07
N TYR A 196 7.09 4.85 11.43
CA TYR A 196 6.70 3.55 11.97
C TYR A 196 6.74 3.54 13.49
N GLY A 197 5.64 3.13 14.13
CA GLY A 197 5.56 2.96 15.57
C GLY A 197 6.44 1.85 16.14
N ALA A 198 6.88 0.91 15.30
CA ALA A 198 7.82 -0.16 15.67
C ALA A 198 8.87 -0.38 14.58
N ARG A 199 10.06 -0.84 14.97
CA ARG A 199 11.12 -1.24 14.03
C ARG A 199 12.01 -2.34 14.63
N PRO A 200 12.60 -3.22 13.78
CA PRO A 200 13.54 -4.26 14.25
C PRO A 200 14.87 -3.63 14.65
N THR A 201 15.58 -4.31 15.57
CA THR A 201 16.95 -3.99 16.02
C THR A 201 17.74 -5.28 16.25
N ASP A 202 19.05 -5.15 16.47
CA ASP A 202 19.90 -6.31 16.76
C ASP A 202 19.57 -6.99 18.09
N PHE A 203 19.03 -6.26 19.07
CA PHE A 203 18.61 -6.81 20.36
C PHE A 203 17.16 -7.33 20.38
N GLY A 204 16.36 -7.02 19.38
CA GLY A 204 14.94 -7.37 19.31
C GLY A 204 14.18 -6.39 18.46
N SER A 205 13.47 -5.47 19.10
CA SER A 205 12.73 -4.39 18.43
C SER A 205 12.61 -3.16 19.31
N VAL A 206 12.09 -2.08 18.75
CA VAL A 206 11.83 -0.85 19.50
C VAL A 206 10.45 -0.31 19.13
N LEU A 207 9.73 0.18 20.14
CA LEU A 207 8.50 0.95 20.00
C LEU A 207 8.81 2.42 20.24
N GLN A 208 8.29 3.32 19.41
CA GLN A 208 8.58 4.74 19.49
C GLN A 208 7.51 5.59 18.83
N ALA A 209 7.25 6.77 19.43
CA ALA A 209 6.41 7.81 18.84
C ALA A 209 6.99 9.19 19.16
N TYR A 210 6.51 10.21 18.46
CA TYR A 210 6.93 11.59 18.68
C TYR A 210 5.85 12.59 18.36
N SER A 211 6.03 13.82 18.81
CA SER A 211 5.27 14.99 18.35
C SER A 211 6.21 16.17 18.16
N MET A 212 5.79 17.11 17.30
CA MET A 212 6.55 18.32 16.98
C MET A 212 5.75 19.58 17.30
N ASP A 213 6.49 20.64 17.67
CA ASP A 213 5.92 21.99 17.79
C ASP A 213 5.74 22.59 16.40
N ARG A 214 4.50 22.62 15.90
CA ARG A 214 4.11 23.23 14.64
C ARG A 214 3.65 24.68 14.79
N SER A 215 3.64 25.20 15.99
CA SER A 215 3.18 26.57 16.29
C SER A 215 4.15 27.65 15.82
N LYS A 216 5.33 27.28 15.30
CA LYS A 216 6.37 28.19 14.79
C LYS A 216 6.59 27.96 13.30
N PRO A 217 6.88 29.03 12.53
CA PRO A 217 7.25 28.86 11.13
C PRO A 217 8.59 28.13 11.02
N ARG A 218 8.76 27.35 9.97
CA ARG A 218 9.98 26.59 9.73
C ARG A 218 10.28 26.48 8.24
N SER A 219 11.47 26.04 7.91
CA SER A 219 11.89 25.71 6.54
C SER A 219 12.30 24.25 6.51
N ILE A 220 11.68 23.49 5.64
CA ILE A 220 11.89 22.04 5.53
C ILE A 220 12.02 21.60 4.08
N ALA A 221 12.55 20.41 3.87
CA ALA A 221 12.51 19.74 2.59
C ALA A 221 11.20 18.98 2.44
N VAL A 222 10.45 19.26 1.37
CA VAL A 222 9.24 18.52 1.01
C VAL A 222 9.55 17.63 -0.18
N TRP A 223 9.20 16.32 -0.10
CA TRP A 223 9.58 15.30 -1.06
C TRP A 223 11.10 15.31 -1.34
N SER A 224 11.89 15.42 -0.29
CA SER A 224 13.34 15.43 -0.33
C SER A 224 13.90 16.51 -1.27
N LYS A 225 14.33 16.11 -2.46
CA LYS A 225 14.99 16.99 -3.42
C LYS A 225 14.08 17.93 -4.21
N ARG A 226 12.75 17.71 -4.16
CA ARG A 226 11.81 18.52 -4.99
C ARG A 226 11.66 19.94 -4.47
N ALA A 227 11.52 20.10 -3.16
CA ALA A 227 11.45 21.41 -2.52
C ALA A 227 12.34 21.43 -1.25
N PRO A 228 13.67 21.58 -1.40
CA PRO A 228 14.63 21.36 -0.32
C PRO A 228 14.55 22.38 0.83
N ASN A 229 14.02 23.55 0.60
CA ASN A 229 13.92 24.65 1.59
C ASN A 229 12.55 25.33 1.47
N MET A 230 11.49 24.55 1.57
CA MET A 230 10.14 25.10 1.50
C MET A 230 9.79 25.82 2.81
N PRO A 231 9.34 27.08 2.76
CA PRO A 231 8.82 27.76 3.94
C PRO A 231 7.46 27.17 4.32
N VAL A 232 7.34 26.76 5.57
CA VAL A 232 6.11 26.19 6.16
C VAL A 232 5.59 27.14 7.22
N PRO A 233 4.38 27.69 7.06
CA PRO A 233 3.79 28.58 8.07
C PRO A 233 3.56 27.90 9.38
N ALA A 234 3.48 28.69 10.46
CA ALA A 234 3.05 28.20 11.75
C ALA A 234 1.60 27.71 11.72
N VAL A 235 1.32 26.63 12.42
CA VAL A 235 -0.04 26.14 12.70
C VAL A 235 -0.43 26.59 14.11
N PRO A 236 -1.28 27.59 14.27
CA PRO A 236 -1.59 28.17 15.59
C PRO A 236 -2.12 27.12 16.56
N GLY A 237 -1.53 27.06 17.77
CA GLY A 237 -1.94 26.14 18.82
C GLY A 237 -1.42 24.70 18.70
N GLU A 238 -0.76 24.33 17.60
CA GLU A 238 -0.20 23.00 17.42
C GLU A 238 1.21 22.86 18.01
N THR A 239 1.27 22.85 19.36
CA THR A 239 2.47 22.56 20.15
C THR A 239 2.60 21.07 20.46
N VAL A 240 3.68 20.66 21.12
CA VAL A 240 3.86 19.29 21.61
C VAL A 240 2.90 18.93 22.76
N ILE A 241 2.29 19.93 23.42
CA ILE A 241 1.33 19.71 24.50
C ILE A 241 0.09 18.99 23.96
N GLY A 242 -0.40 18.02 24.74
CA GLY A 242 -1.49 17.13 24.34
C GLY A 242 -1.02 15.92 23.54
N SER A 243 0.30 15.79 23.27
CA SER A 243 0.81 14.53 22.73
C SER A 243 0.47 13.37 23.65
N LYS A 244 -0.11 12.30 23.10
CA LYS A 244 -0.70 11.23 23.91
C LYS A 244 -0.45 9.87 23.28
N ILE A 245 -0.03 8.90 24.09
CA ILE A 245 0.17 7.51 23.70
C ILE A 245 -0.55 6.53 24.62
N ALA A 246 -0.77 5.33 24.14
CA ALA A 246 -1.10 4.16 24.93
C ALA A 246 0.04 3.12 24.81
N LEU A 247 0.44 2.53 25.94
CA LEU A 247 1.28 1.35 26.01
C LEU A 247 0.44 0.17 26.46
N PHE A 248 0.58 -0.99 25.83
CA PHE A 248 -0.13 -2.20 26.21
C PHE A 248 0.73 -3.46 26.02
N GLY A 249 0.39 -4.50 26.80
CA GLY A 249 0.90 -5.85 26.60
C GLY A 249 -0.24 -6.85 26.81
N CYS A 250 -0.32 -7.85 25.96
CA CYS A 250 -1.38 -8.86 26.02
C CYS A 250 -0.90 -10.21 25.44
N PRO A 251 -1.59 -11.34 25.72
CA PRO A 251 -1.36 -12.59 25.00
C PRO A 251 -1.44 -12.36 23.47
N GLU A 252 -0.53 -12.97 22.71
CA GLU A 252 -0.40 -12.73 21.25
C GLU A 252 -1.73 -12.90 20.49
N PRO A 253 -2.53 -13.94 20.69
CA PRO A 253 -3.80 -14.10 19.96
C PRO A 253 -4.83 -12.98 20.21
N GLN A 254 -4.66 -12.21 21.30
CA GLN A 254 -5.56 -11.13 21.68
C GLN A 254 -5.08 -9.75 21.19
N ALA A 255 -3.94 -9.69 20.51
CA ALA A 255 -3.32 -8.40 20.14
C ALA A 255 -4.25 -7.51 19.30
N LEU A 256 -4.89 -8.07 18.27
CA LEU A 256 -5.81 -7.32 17.43
C LEU A 256 -7.08 -6.89 18.19
N GLU A 257 -7.64 -7.77 19.02
CA GLU A 257 -8.80 -7.44 19.87
C GLU A 257 -8.47 -6.33 20.88
N THR A 258 -7.26 -6.38 21.46
CA THR A 258 -6.77 -5.34 22.39
C THR A 258 -6.67 -3.99 21.72
N LEU A 259 -6.18 -3.93 20.46
CA LEU A 259 -6.17 -2.70 19.66
C LEU A 259 -7.59 -2.13 19.48
N GLY A 260 -8.56 -2.97 19.15
CA GLY A 260 -9.97 -2.54 19.05
C GLY A 260 -10.53 -1.99 20.38
N LYS A 261 -10.18 -2.61 21.50
CA LYS A 261 -10.54 -2.10 22.84
C LYS A 261 -9.92 -0.72 23.12
N ILE A 262 -8.66 -0.51 22.70
CA ILE A 262 -7.99 0.79 22.83
C ILE A 262 -8.68 1.84 21.97
N GLU A 263 -8.99 1.53 20.71
CA GLU A 263 -9.70 2.46 19.82
C GLU A 263 -11.01 2.95 20.45
N VAL A 264 -11.84 2.03 20.92
CA VAL A 264 -13.13 2.37 21.56
C VAL A 264 -12.93 3.16 22.86
N ALA A 265 -11.99 2.74 23.72
CA ALA A 265 -11.76 3.35 25.04
C ALA A 265 -11.16 4.77 24.93
N GLU A 266 -10.45 5.08 23.85
CA GLU A 266 -9.78 6.37 23.61
C GLU A 266 -10.49 7.25 22.58
N GLY A 267 -11.59 6.77 21.98
CA GLY A 267 -12.35 7.51 20.97
C GLY A 267 -11.58 7.69 19.66
N LEU A 268 -10.73 6.72 19.33
CA LEU A 268 -10.03 6.68 18.06
C LEU A 268 -10.98 6.25 16.93
N PRO A 269 -10.63 6.52 15.67
CA PRO A 269 -11.37 5.96 14.55
C PRO A 269 -11.52 4.44 14.69
N HIS A 270 -12.75 3.96 14.59
CA HIS A 270 -13.10 2.54 14.73
C HIS A 270 -14.14 2.17 13.67
N PRO A 271 -13.74 2.13 12.38
CA PRO A 271 -14.68 1.92 11.29
C PRO A 271 -15.33 0.54 11.39
N LEU A 272 -16.66 0.51 11.24
CA LEU A 272 -17.45 -0.72 11.29
C LEU A 272 -17.91 -1.11 9.88
N ILE A 273 -17.83 -2.39 9.56
CA ILE A 273 -18.44 -2.99 8.38
C ILE A 273 -19.54 -3.91 8.89
N GLU A 274 -20.80 -3.54 8.62
CA GLU A 274 -21.99 -4.28 9.08
C GLU A 274 -22.01 -4.54 10.59
N GLY A 275 -21.63 -3.52 11.36
CA GLY A 275 -21.62 -3.58 12.81
C GLY A 275 -20.39 -4.26 13.43
N VAL A 276 -19.47 -4.78 12.62
CA VAL A 276 -18.24 -5.42 13.09
C VAL A 276 -17.05 -4.53 12.73
N TRP A 277 -16.09 -4.43 13.64
CA TRP A 277 -14.86 -3.66 13.37
C TRP A 277 -14.18 -4.11 12.07
N ALA A 278 -13.83 -3.14 11.21
CA ALA A 278 -13.34 -3.40 9.85
C ALA A 278 -12.13 -4.36 9.81
N LYS A 279 -11.23 -4.30 10.80
CA LYS A 279 -10.08 -5.21 10.91
C LYS A 279 -10.47 -6.67 11.21
N MET A 280 -11.61 -6.90 11.85
CA MET A 280 -12.10 -8.22 12.25
C MET A 280 -13.33 -8.68 11.45
N SER A 281 -13.94 -7.79 10.67
CA SER A 281 -15.14 -8.12 9.90
C SER A 281 -14.90 -9.29 8.94
N PRO A 282 -15.84 -10.24 8.80
CA PRO A 282 -15.81 -11.27 7.76
C PRO A 282 -15.86 -10.67 6.36
N GLU A 283 -16.31 -9.41 6.22
CA GLU A 283 -16.36 -8.68 4.97
C GLU A 283 -15.02 -7.97 4.62
N ARG A 284 -14.03 -8.04 5.51
CA ARG A 284 -12.69 -7.48 5.26
C ARG A 284 -12.01 -8.16 4.07
N GLY A 285 -11.29 -7.40 3.28
CA GLY A 285 -10.54 -7.93 2.14
C GLY A 285 -11.42 -8.59 1.08
N ARG A 286 -12.69 -8.17 0.92
CA ARG A 286 -13.53 -8.59 -0.22
C ARG A 286 -13.06 -7.92 -1.50
N SER A 287 -13.19 -8.68 -2.59
CA SER A 287 -12.86 -8.23 -3.93
C SER A 287 -13.90 -7.28 -4.52
N TYR A 288 -13.47 -6.40 -5.42
CA TYR A 288 -14.34 -5.40 -6.03
C TYR A 288 -13.99 -5.13 -7.51
N LEU A 289 -14.91 -4.47 -8.23
CA LEU A 289 -14.77 -4.12 -9.63
C LEU A 289 -14.50 -2.62 -9.78
N ILE A 290 -13.48 -2.26 -10.54
CA ILE A 290 -13.18 -0.88 -10.96
C ILE A 290 -13.59 -0.71 -12.40
N ALA A 291 -14.58 0.14 -12.67
CA ALA A 291 -15.01 0.45 -14.03
C ALA A 291 -15.78 1.77 -14.08
N ASN A 292 -15.62 2.51 -15.18
CA ASN A 292 -16.45 3.65 -15.44
C ASN A 292 -17.86 3.22 -15.85
N PHE A 293 -18.86 3.77 -15.20
CA PHE A 293 -20.29 3.60 -15.51
C PHE A 293 -20.97 4.96 -15.55
N SER A 294 -22.21 5.00 -15.96
CA SER A 294 -23.03 6.21 -15.99
C SER A 294 -24.42 5.94 -15.43
N GLU A 295 -25.22 6.99 -15.25
CA GLU A 295 -26.63 6.86 -14.87
C GLU A 295 -27.42 5.89 -15.79
N SER A 296 -27.03 5.80 -17.07
CA SER A 296 -27.66 4.91 -18.05
C SER A 296 -27.11 3.49 -18.07
N THR A 297 -25.93 3.23 -17.51
CA THR A 297 -25.26 1.92 -17.58
C THR A 297 -25.09 1.24 -16.23
N ILE A 298 -25.48 1.90 -15.15
CA ILE A 298 -25.32 1.38 -13.78
C ILE A 298 -26.00 0.02 -13.59
N ASP A 299 -27.20 -0.18 -14.11
CA ASP A 299 -27.96 -1.42 -13.92
C ASP A 299 -27.25 -2.63 -14.55
N GLU A 300 -26.67 -2.45 -15.75
CA GLU A 300 -25.88 -3.49 -16.42
C GLU A 300 -24.61 -3.82 -15.62
N MET A 301 -23.88 -2.80 -15.16
CA MET A 301 -22.67 -3.00 -14.37
C MET A 301 -22.96 -3.70 -13.04
N LEU A 302 -24.04 -3.34 -12.36
CA LEU A 302 -24.49 -4.04 -11.16
C LEU A 302 -24.82 -5.50 -11.42
N GLY A 303 -25.36 -5.83 -12.61
CA GLY A 303 -25.58 -7.21 -13.05
C GLY A 303 -24.28 -8.03 -13.04
N TYR A 304 -23.18 -7.49 -13.60
CA TYR A 304 -21.87 -8.16 -13.61
C TYR A 304 -21.27 -8.30 -12.21
N VAL A 305 -21.33 -7.25 -11.39
CA VAL A 305 -20.83 -7.27 -10.01
C VAL A 305 -21.56 -8.33 -9.18
N LYS A 306 -22.89 -8.43 -9.31
CA LYS A 306 -23.71 -9.45 -8.62
C LYS A 306 -23.41 -10.86 -9.11
N GLN A 307 -23.28 -11.08 -10.43
CA GLN A 307 -22.91 -12.38 -10.97
C GLN A 307 -21.57 -12.84 -10.42
N ALA A 308 -20.58 -11.94 -10.33
CA ALA A 308 -19.25 -12.23 -9.78
C ALA A 308 -19.20 -12.26 -8.24
N ASN A 309 -20.27 -11.91 -7.53
CA ASN A 309 -20.35 -11.81 -6.07
C ASN A 309 -19.29 -10.86 -5.47
N LEU A 310 -19.00 -9.75 -6.15
CA LEU A 310 -18.05 -8.73 -5.69
C LEU A 310 -18.72 -7.75 -4.73
N MET A 311 -17.91 -7.16 -3.83
CA MET A 311 -18.39 -6.28 -2.76
C MET A 311 -18.90 -4.94 -3.30
N SER A 312 -18.18 -4.36 -4.24
CA SER A 312 -18.49 -3.03 -4.74
C SER A 312 -18.19 -2.84 -6.22
N LEU A 313 -18.85 -1.81 -6.78
CA LEU A 313 -18.52 -1.19 -8.05
C LEU A 313 -17.86 0.15 -7.76
N TYR A 314 -16.66 0.36 -8.29
CA TYR A 314 -15.81 1.48 -8.00
C TYR A 314 -15.54 2.30 -9.26
N HIS A 315 -15.89 3.59 -9.27
CA HIS A 315 -15.77 4.45 -10.43
C HIS A 315 -14.41 5.14 -10.49
N GLU A 316 -13.67 4.94 -11.58
CA GLU A 316 -12.33 5.48 -11.75
C GLU A 316 -12.31 7.01 -11.95
N ASN A 317 -13.29 7.57 -12.66
CA ASN A 317 -13.36 8.97 -13.07
C ASN A 317 -14.67 9.64 -12.65
N ALA A 318 -15.08 9.46 -11.39
CA ALA A 318 -16.38 9.92 -10.88
C ALA A 318 -16.52 11.44 -10.86
N PHE A 319 -15.41 12.17 -10.75
CA PHE A 319 -15.41 13.61 -10.51
C PHE A 319 -14.95 14.40 -11.74
N LYS A 320 -15.52 15.58 -11.91
CA LYS A 320 -15.16 16.56 -12.95
C LYS A 320 -13.75 17.11 -12.72
N SER A 321 -13.42 17.36 -11.46
CA SER A 321 -12.10 17.79 -11.00
C SER A 321 -11.86 17.34 -9.57
N TRP A 322 -10.61 17.19 -9.20
CA TRP A 322 -10.18 17.03 -7.81
C TRP A 322 -10.05 18.41 -7.15
N GLY A 323 -10.50 18.54 -5.92
CA GLY A 323 -10.62 19.75 -5.13
C GLY A 323 -12.06 19.97 -4.64
N HIS A 324 -12.99 20.26 -5.53
CA HIS A 324 -14.42 20.37 -5.23
C HIS A 324 -15.17 19.03 -5.34
N PHE A 325 -14.65 18.07 -6.13
CA PHE A 325 -15.23 16.74 -6.34
C PHE A 325 -16.67 16.75 -6.86
N GLU A 326 -17.01 17.73 -7.71
CA GLU A 326 -18.30 17.72 -8.39
C GLU A 326 -18.41 16.48 -9.29
N PRO A 327 -19.57 15.79 -9.30
CA PRO A 327 -19.78 14.66 -10.20
C PRO A 327 -19.50 15.00 -11.65
N ASN A 328 -18.82 14.11 -12.36
CA ASN A 328 -18.46 14.32 -13.75
C ASN A 328 -19.71 14.27 -14.65
N PRO A 329 -20.12 15.36 -15.32
CA PRO A 329 -21.36 15.42 -16.09
C PRO A 329 -21.38 14.48 -17.29
N LYS A 330 -20.21 13.98 -17.73
CA LYS A 330 -20.13 12.92 -18.77
C LYS A 330 -20.80 11.62 -18.30
N PHE A 331 -20.70 11.30 -17.03
CA PHE A 331 -21.24 10.06 -16.46
C PHE A 331 -22.49 10.33 -15.63
N PHE A 332 -22.56 11.48 -15.00
CA PHE A 332 -23.62 11.88 -14.07
C PHE A 332 -24.20 13.25 -14.50
N PRO A 333 -24.96 13.30 -15.61
CA PRO A 333 -25.61 14.54 -16.05
C PRO A 333 -26.59 15.11 -15.03
N GLY A 334 -27.19 14.29 -14.17
CA GLY A 334 -27.98 14.70 -13.03
C GLY A 334 -27.20 15.23 -11.83
N GLY A 335 -25.86 15.36 -11.96
CA GLY A 335 -24.98 15.81 -10.88
C GLY A 335 -25.01 14.90 -9.66
N ILE A 336 -25.06 15.52 -8.48
CA ILE A 336 -25.08 14.76 -7.19
C ILE A 336 -26.34 13.89 -7.06
N ALA A 337 -27.47 14.33 -7.58
CA ALA A 337 -28.72 13.54 -7.55
C ALA A 337 -28.63 12.31 -8.45
N GLY A 338 -27.99 12.43 -9.63
CA GLY A 338 -27.75 11.31 -10.54
C GLY A 338 -26.77 10.29 -9.93
N LEU A 339 -25.69 10.75 -9.32
CA LEU A 339 -24.74 9.89 -8.60
C LEU A 339 -25.44 9.19 -7.42
N LYS A 340 -26.28 9.93 -6.66
CA LYS A 340 -27.06 9.36 -5.56
C LYS A 340 -28.01 8.26 -6.06
N ALA A 341 -28.72 8.48 -7.16
CA ALA A 341 -29.60 7.48 -7.73
C ALA A 341 -28.84 6.19 -8.09
N CYS A 342 -27.61 6.32 -8.61
CA CYS A 342 -26.73 5.16 -8.85
C CYS A 342 -26.34 4.46 -7.54
N ALA A 343 -26.00 5.21 -6.48
CA ALA A 343 -25.66 4.65 -5.18
C ALA A 343 -26.85 3.93 -4.52
N ASP A 344 -28.07 4.50 -4.63
CA ASP A 344 -29.29 3.88 -4.11
C ASP A 344 -29.61 2.55 -4.84
N LYS A 345 -29.43 2.48 -6.16
CA LYS A 345 -29.56 1.25 -6.95
C LYS A 345 -28.53 0.19 -6.53
N ALA A 346 -27.27 0.60 -6.35
CA ALA A 346 -26.21 -0.28 -5.87
C ALA A 346 -26.56 -0.86 -4.50
N LYS A 347 -26.94 0.00 -3.56
CA LYS A 347 -27.37 -0.39 -2.20
C LYS A 347 -28.55 -1.35 -2.22
N ALA A 348 -29.58 -1.07 -3.02
CA ALA A 348 -30.74 -1.96 -3.19
C ALA A 348 -30.35 -3.33 -3.77
N SER A 349 -29.22 -3.41 -4.49
CA SER A 349 -28.66 -4.64 -5.05
C SER A 349 -27.67 -5.35 -4.10
N GLY A 350 -27.45 -4.84 -2.89
CA GLY A 350 -26.45 -5.36 -1.94
C GLY A 350 -24.99 -5.09 -2.36
N VAL A 351 -24.78 -4.10 -3.24
CA VAL A 351 -23.47 -3.70 -3.77
C VAL A 351 -23.12 -2.30 -3.22
N ARG A 352 -21.90 -2.09 -2.82
CA ARG A 352 -21.41 -0.76 -2.45
C ARG A 352 -21.01 0.01 -3.70
N LEU A 353 -21.23 1.31 -3.70
CA LEU A 353 -20.73 2.17 -4.77
C LEU A 353 -19.52 2.97 -4.24
N GLY A 354 -18.43 2.99 -5.00
CA GLY A 354 -17.21 3.71 -4.66
C GLY A 354 -16.73 4.64 -5.76
N ALA A 355 -15.79 5.51 -5.40
CA ALA A 355 -15.20 6.44 -6.33
C ALA A 355 -13.70 6.66 -6.04
N HIS A 356 -12.90 6.67 -7.10
CA HIS A 356 -11.48 6.98 -7.07
C HIS A 356 -11.25 8.49 -7.04
N THR A 357 -10.24 8.88 -6.26
CA THR A 357 -9.69 10.24 -6.28
C THR A 357 -8.22 10.23 -5.86
N LEU A 358 -7.47 11.25 -6.26
CA LEU A 358 -6.17 11.51 -5.67
C LEU A 358 -6.35 12.48 -4.49
N SER A 359 -5.92 12.04 -3.31
CA SER A 359 -6.02 12.83 -2.10
C SER A 359 -5.18 14.10 -2.20
N ASN A 360 -5.78 15.24 -1.89
CA ASN A 360 -5.10 16.52 -1.80
C ASN A 360 -4.49 17.07 -3.11
N PHE A 361 -4.94 16.60 -4.25
CA PHE A 361 -4.56 17.12 -5.58
C PHE A 361 -5.65 18.06 -6.09
N ILE A 362 -5.24 19.18 -6.69
CA ILE A 362 -6.16 20.17 -7.27
C ILE A 362 -5.88 20.28 -8.77
N GLN A 363 -6.82 19.84 -9.58
CA GLN A 363 -6.68 19.93 -11.04
C GLN A 363 -6.78 21.38 -11.55
N THR A 364 -6.10 21.67 -12.65
CA THR A 364 -6.00 23.04 -13.18
C THR A 364 -7.32 23.68 -13.60
N GLN A 365 -8.37 22.88 -13.81
CA GLN A 365 -9.73 23.34 -14.11
C GLN A 365 -10.67 23.42 -12.90
N ASP A 366 -10.16 23.13 -11.69
CA ASP A 366 -10.96 23.21 -10.48
C ASP A 366 -11.24 24.67 -10.08
N PRO A 367 -12.39 25.00 -9.46
CA PRO A 367 -12.70 26.34 -8.98
C PRO A 367 -11.69 26.96 -8.00
N TYR A 368 -10.85 26.17 -7.35
CA TYR A 368 -9.72 26.68 -6.56
C TYR A 368 -8.58 27.27 -7.42
N ILE A 369 -8.59 27.02 -8.74
CA ILE A 369 -7.56 27.48 -9.66
C ILE A 369 -8.11 28.55 -10.59
N THR A 370 -9.34 28.42 -11.08
CA THR A 370 -9.94 29.25 -12.10
C THR A 370 -11.39 29.60 -11.74
N PRO A 371 -11.89 30.84 -11.99
CA PRO A 371 -11.23 31.98 -12.68
C PRO A 371 -10.23 32.77 -11.82
N GLU A 372 -10.23 32.57 -10.49
CA GLU A 372 -9.30 33.21 -9.56
C GLU A 372 -8.63 32.14 -8.71
N PRO A 373 -7.28 32.10 -8.62
CA PRO A 373 -6.58 31.13 -7.79
C PRO A 373 -6.80 31.42 -6.32
N ASP A 374 -7.10 30.37 -5.54
CA ASP A 374 -7.21 30.48 -4.09
C ASP A 374 -5.86 30.87 -3.48
N ALA A 375 -5.86 31.86 -2.60
CA ALA A 375 -4.66 32.34 -1.93
C ALA A 375 -3.95 31.25 -1.07
N ARG A 376 -4.68 30.22 -0.70
CA ARG A 376 -4.23 29.07 0.12
C ARG A 376 -3.59 27.96 -0.70
N LEU A 377 -3.32 28.16 -1.98
CA LEU A 377 -2.50 27.22 -2.78
C LEU A 377 -1.08 27.16 -2.22
N ALA A 378 -0.53 25.94 -2.11
CA ALA A 378 0.82 25.72 -1.60
C ALA A 378 1.87 26.33 -2.54
N LYS A 379 2.83 27.03 -1.95
CA LYS A 379 3.93 27.66 -2.66
C LYS A 379 5.26 27.06 -2.18
N THR A 380 6.16 26.83 -3.11
CA THR A 380 7.54 26.42 -2.77
C THR A 380 8.37 27.59 -2.26
N GLY A 381 7.93 28.80 -2.49
CA GLY A 381 8.52 30.05 -2.05
C GLY A 381 8.05 31.24 -2.89
N GLU A 382 8.51 32.42 -2.55
CA GLU A 382 8.08 33.67 -3.18
C GLU A 382 9.28 34.57 -3.54
N SER A 383 9.13 35.37 -4.60
CA SER A 383 9.95 36.52 -4.94
C SER A 383 9.06 37.74 -5.11
N THR A 384 9.64 38.88 -5.41
CA THR A 384 8.88 40.11 -5.71
C THR A 384 9.22 40.64 -7.07
N LEU A 385 8.29 41.36 -7.72
CA LEU A 385 8.52 42.03 -8.95
C LEU A 385 9.46 43.23 -8.73
N THR A 386 10.48 43.41 -9.59
CA THR A 386 11.41 44.54 -9.51
C THR A 386 10.94 45.75 -10.29
N GLU A 387 9.95 45.57 -11.18
CA GLU A 387 9.31 46.59 -12.01
C GLU A 387 7.80 46.36 -12.08
N THR A 388 7.02 47.37 -12.44
CA THR A 388 5.61 47.19 -12.81
C THR A 388 5.53 46.48 -14.15
N VAL A 389 4.64 45.48 -14.26
CA VAL A 389 4.40 44.72 -15.49
C VAL A 389 2.94 44.86 -15.91
N ASP A 390 2.71 45.21 -17.19
CA ASP A 390 1.35 45.27 -17.72
C ASP A 390 0.77 43.87 -18.04
N ALA A 391 -0.49 43.85 -18.46
CA ALA A 391 -1.18 42.60 -18.75
C ALA A 391 -0.64 41.80 -19.94
N THR A 392 0.18 42.42 -20.79
CA THR A 392 0.69 41.86 -22.05
C THR A 392 2.16 41.45 -21.99
N THR A 393 2.86 41.89 -20.96
CA THR A 393 4.29 41.62 -20.77
C THR A 393 4.56 40.13 -20.64
N SER A 394 5.38 39.58 -21.54
CA SER A 394 5.79 38.15 -21.56
C SER A 394 7.12 37.88 -20.86
N THR A 395 7.73 38.91 -20.29
CA THR A 395 8.98 38.80 -19.51
C THR A 395 8.78 39.48 -18.17
N ILE A 396 8.82 38.74 -17.08
CA ILE A 396 8.51 39.26 -15.75
C ILE A 396 9.79 39.38 -14.93
N PRO A 397 10.23 40.62 -14.55
CA PRO A 397 11.42 40.83 -13.74
C PRO A 397 11.15 40.52 -12.28
N VAL A 398 12.04 39.70 -11.68
CA VAL A 398 11.91 39.23 -10.28
C VAL A 398 13.21 39.52 -9.52
N ALA A 399 13.09 39.67 -8.19
CA ALA A 399 14.21 39.99 -7.32
C ALA A 399 15.16 38.78 -7.12
N SER A 400 14.66 37.57 -7.15
CA SER A 400 15.43 36.33 -6.98
C SER A 400 14.92 35.20 -7.87
N PRO A 401 15.79 34.38 -8.44
CA PRO A 401 15.42 33.20 -9.23
C PRO A 401 15.24 31.95 -8.40
N GLU A 402 15.47 31.99 -7.07
CA GLU A 402 15.67 30.83 -6.18
C GLU A 402 14.59 29.76 -6.31
N TYR A 403 13.32 30.17 -6.40
CA TYR A 403 12.19 29.25 -6.43
C TYR A 403 11.71 28.85 -7.83
N PHE A 404 12.24 29.52 -8.88
CA PHE A 404 11.76 29.36 -10.26
C PHE A 404 12.68 28.50 -11.13
N THR A 405 13.90 28.25 -10.73
CA THR A 405 14.85 27.39 -11.43
C THR A 405 14.49 25.91 -11.27
N ASN A 406 14.94 25.10 -12.21
CA ASN A 406 14.61 23.66 -12.30
C ASN A 406 14.70 22.94 -10.96
N ARG A 407 13.55 22.66 -10.39
CA ARG A 407 13.35 21.73 -9.28
C ARG A 407 12.56 20.55 -9.79
N LEU A 408 12.81 19.35 -9.27
CA LEU A 408 12.00 18.18 -9.55
C LEU A 408 10.54 18.49 -9.22
N GLY A 409 9.61 18.22 -10.14
CA GLY A 409 8.19 18.50 -9.96
C GLY A 409 7.74 19.91 -10.38
N ASN A 410 8.56 20.63 -11.14
CA ASN A 410 8.21 21.94 -11.71
C ASN A 410 7.68 21.79 -13.15
N GLU A 411 6.71 20.93 -13.36
CA GLU A 411 6.18 20.61 -14.70
C GLU A 411 5.25 21.69 -15.24
N LEU A 412 4.54 22.40 -14.37
CA LEU A 412 3.62 23.46 -14.77
C LEU A 412 4.28 24.84 -14.81
N GLN A 413 5.43 25.00 -14.17
CA GLN A 413 6.22 26.26 -14.17
C GLN A 413 5.33 27.49 -13.93
N THR A 414 4.53 27.47 -12.87
CA THR A 414 3.49 28.46 -12.64
C THR A 414 3.77 29.30 -11.40
N VAL A 415 3.59 30.61 -11.54
CA VAL A 415 3.58 31.57 -10.44
C VAL A 415 2.22 32.21 -10.29
N VAL A 416 1.84 32.50 -9.05
CA VAL A 416 0.67 33.32 -8.74
C VAL A 416 1.12 34.75 -8.43
N ILE A 417 0.51 35.72 -9.09
CA ILE A 417 0.72 37.14 -8.84
C ILE A 417 -0.65 37.79 -8.65
N GLY A 418 -0.98 38.17 -7.42
CA GLY A 418 -2.31 38.61 -7.10
C GLY A 418 -3.37 37.53 -7.40
N LYS A 419 -4.28 37.80 -8.31
CA LYS A 419 -5.34 36.91 -8.80
C LYS A 419 -5.03 36.24 -10.15
N GLU A 420 -3.82 36.41 -10.66
CA GLU A 420 -3.40 35.87 -11.94
C GLU A 420 -2.46 34.68 -11.75
N LEU A 421 -2.61 33.64 -12.58
CA LEU A 421 -1.63 32.62 -12.81
C LEU A 421 -0.83 32.91 -14.08
N VAL A 422 0.49 32.83 -13.94
CA VAL A 422 1.42 33.04 -15.06
C VAL A 422 2.29 31.80 -15.21
N ARG A 423 2.27 31.17 -16.39
CA ARG A 423 3.25 30.12 -16.74
C ARG A 423 4.47 30.77 -17.35
N TYR A 424 5.66 30.35 -16.93
CA TYR A 424 6.91 30.78 -17.52
C TYR A 424 7.61 29.63 -18.25
N GLY A 425 8.32 29.92 -19.33
CA GLY A 425 9.07 28.94 -20.11
C GLY A 425 10.45 28.64 -19.48
N SER A 426 11.12 29.70 -19.03
CA SER A 426 12.45 29.62 -18.46
C SER A 426 12.75 30.81 -17.52
N VAL A 427 13.91 30.75 -16.88
CA VAL A 427 14.43 31.79 -16.00
C VAL A 427 15.74 32.32 -16.62
N SER A 428 16.01 33.63 -16.61
CA SER A 428 17.26 34.18 -17.07
C SER A 428 18.46 33.56 -16.33
N THR A 429 19.57 33.38 -17.04
CA THR A 429 20.78 32.76 -16.46
C THR A 429 21.59 33.70 -15.57
N ASN A 430 21.39 35.01 -15.71
CA ASN A 430 22.11 36.07 -15.00
C ASN A 430 21.14 37.16 -14.54
N ALA A 431 21.56 37.92 -13.52
CA ALA A 431 20.87 39.14 -13.13
C ALA A 431 20.95 40.22 -14.26
N PRO A 432 19.90 41.05 -14.40
CA PRO A 432 18.68 41.08 -13.62
C PRO A 432 17.79 39.86 -13.91
N TRP A 433 17.29 39.25 -12.85
CA TRP A 433 16.52 37.99 -12.93
C TRP A 433 15.15 38.24 -13.57
N LYS A 434 14.78 37.33 -14.48
CA LYS A 434 13.53 37.41 -15.23
C LYS A 434 12.93 36.06 -15.46
N LEU A 435 11.62 35.94 -15.33
CA LEU A 435 10.83 34.84 -15.88
C LEU A 435 10.60 35.18 -17.39
N LEU A 436 10.92 34.24 -18.26
CA LEU A 436 10.91 34.39 -19.70
C LEU A 436 9.77 33.56 -20.31
N ASP A 437 9.31 33.98 -21.50
CA ASP A 437 8.26 33.30 -22.28
C ASP A 437 6.99 33.09 -21.44
N CYS A 438 6.59 34.12 -20.72
CA CYS A 438 5.46 34.06 -19.80
C CYS A 438 4.14 34.05 -20.57
N GLN A 439 3.33 33.02 -20.30
CA GLN A 439 1.93 32.95 -20.69
C GLN A 439 1.08 33.58 -19.59
N ARG A 440 0.51 34.74 -19.87
CA ARG A 440 -0.34 35.48 -18.95
C ARG A 440 -1.73 34.89 -18.88
N GLY A 441 -2.42 35.07 -17.77
CA GLY A 441 -3.78 34.56 -17.59
C GLY A 441 -3.89 33.05 -17.74
N ALA A 442 -2.88 32.30 -17.30
CA ALA A 442 -2.83 30.85 -17.46
C ALA A 442 -4.01 30.16 -16.74
N TYR A 443 -4.43 28.99 -17.28
CA TYR A 443 -5.52 28.16 -16.76
C TYR A 443 -6.88 28.86 -16.64
N GLY A 444 -7.11 29.94 -17.45
CA GLY A 444 -8.37 30.67 -17.45
C GLY A 444 -8.48 31.75 -16.40
N THR A 445 -7.38 32.14 -15.76
CA THR A 445 -7.32 33.36 -14.95
C THR A 445 -7.19 34.61 -15.84
N THR A 446 -7.41 35.78 -15.27
CA THR A 446 -7.36 37.03 -16.06
C THR A 446 -6.00 37.70 -15.93
N ALA A 447 -5.37 37.99 -17.08
CA ALA A 447 -4.14 38.78 -17.12
C ALA A 447 -4.41 40.23 -16.65
N SER A 448 -3.57 40.76 -15.78
CA SER A 448 -3.72 42.08 -15.19
C SER A 448 -2.37 42.80 -15.03
N GLU A 449 -2.42 44.09 -14.79
CA GLU A 449 -1.24 44.84 -14.38
C GLU A 449 -0.85 44.50 -12.95
N HIS A 450 0.46 44.33 -12.72
CA HIS A 450 1.02 44.10 -11.39
C HIS A 450 2.07 45.15 -11.05
N PRO A 451 1.94 45.84 -9.89
CA PRO A 451 2.90 46.88 -9.53
C PRO A 451 4.24 46.28 -9.11
N ARG A 452 5.29 47.11 -9.22
CA ARG A 452 6.59 46.81 -8.59
C ARG A 452 6.39 46.45 -7.12
N GLY A 453 7.08 45.40 -6.64
CA GLY A 453 6.97 44.91 -5.27
C GLY A 453 5.84 43.87 -5.07
N ALA A 454 5.01 43.63 -6.10
CA ALA A 454 4.00 42.56 -5.99
C ALA A 454 4.70 41.19 -5.79
N ALA A 455 4.12 40.36 -4.91
CA ALA A 455 4.62 39.02 -4.66
C ALA A 455 4.36 38.09 -5.86
N ALA A 456 5.38 37.34 -6.23
CA ALA A 456 5.32 36.29 -7.25
C ALA A 456 5.59 34.95 -6.54
N GLY A 457 4.54 34.24 -6.23
CA GLY A 457 4.61 32.97 -5.51
C GLY A 457 4.73 31.78 -6.47
N LYS A 458 5.78 30.96 -6.34
CA LYS A 458 5.93 29.73 -7.12
C LYS A 458 5.01 28.66 -6.55
N LEU A 459 4.00 28.26 -7.31
CA LEU A 459 3.08 27.21 -6.91
C LEU A 459 3.77 25.82 -6.92
N MET A 460 3.46 25.02 -5.94
CA MET A 460 3.84 23.61 -5.91
C MET A 460 2.96 22.83 -6.88
N ASP A 461 3.57 22.03 -7.74
CA ASP A 461 2.88 21.29 -8.80
C ASP A 461 3.40 19.85 -8.95
N HIS A 462 2.71 19.04 -9.76
CA HIS A 462 3.06 17.68 -10.08
C HIS A 462 2.77 17.35 -11.55
N ALA A 463 3.46 16.34 -12.08
CA ALA A 463 3.35 15.85 -13.46
C ALA A 463 1.91 15.48 -13.90
N TYR A 464 1.01 15.23 -12.97
CA TYR A 464 -0.43 14.99 -13.25
C TYR A 464 -1.21 16.28 -13.61
N LYS A 465 -0.52 17.39 -13.86
CA LYS A 465 -1.11 18.70 -14.15
C LYS A 465 -2.03 19.19 -13.02
N VAL A 466 -1.50 19.17 -11.82
CA VAL A 466 -2.20 19.56 -10.60
C VAL A 466 -1.36 20.52 -9.78
N PHE A 467 -2.04 21.29 -8.94
CA PHE A 467 -1.47 22.09 -7.87
C PHE A 467 -1.85 21.49 -6.51
N PHE A 468 -1.23 21.99 -5.46
CA PHE A 468 -1.48 21.54 -4.09
C PHE A 468 -2.02 22.65 -3.21
N PRO A 469 -2.83 22.33 -2.20
CA PRO A 469 -3.29 23.28 -1.18
C PRO A 469 -2.22 23.47 -0.10
N ASN A 470 -2.32 24.56 0.65
CA ASN A 470 -1.73 24.65 1.99
C ASN A 470 -2.56 23.82 3.00
N LEU A 471 -2.17 23.78 4.27
CA LEU A 471 -2.83 22.94 5.27
C LEU A 471 -4.29 23.35 5.53
N GLU A 472 -4.62 24.63 5.47
CA GLU A 472 -5.98 25.14 5.66
C GLU A 472 -6.92 24.68 4.55
N LEU A 473 -6.49 24.87 3.29
CA LEU A 473 -7.24 24.44 2.12
C LEU A 473 -7.32 22.90 2.06
N GLN A 474 -6.27 22.19 2.48
CA GLN A 474 -6.29 20.74 2.61
C GLN A 474 -7.44 20.25 3.49
N ARG A 475 -7.67 20.91 4.64
CA ARG A 475 -8.83 20.59 5.52
C ARG A 475 -10.15 20.79 4.80
N GLU A 476 -10.26 21.87 4.03
CA GLU A 476 -11.48 22.17 3.27
C GLU A 476 -11.73 21.14 2.18
N ILE A 477 -10.69 20.71 1.46
CA ILE A 477 -10.76 19.66 0.43
C ILE A 477 -11.23 18.34 1.03
N ALA A 478 -10.69 17.92 2.19
CA ALA A 478 -11.15 16.73 2.89
C ALA A 478 -12.63 16.80 3.27
N ARG A 479 -13.10 17.99 3.71
CA ARG A 479 -14.52 18.27 4.02
C ARG A 479 -15.39 18.24 2.78
N ASN A 480 -14.92 18.78 1.65
CA ASN A 480 -15.62 18.73 0.37
C ASN A 480 -15.85 17.28 -0.05
N LEU A 481 -14.83 16.46 0.06
CA LEU A 481 -14.91 15.03 -0.28
C LEU A 481 -15.95 14.32 0.61
N ALA A 482 -15.89 14.52 1.93
CA ALA A 482 -16.85 13.94 2.87
C ALA A 482 -18.29 14.40 2.56
N ARG A 483 -18.49 15.70 2.26
CA ARG A 483 -19.80 16.25 1.86
C ARG A 483 -20.36 15.55 0.60
N VAL A 484 -19.51 15.30 -0.40
CA VAL A 484 -19.93 14.60 -1.62
C VAL A 484 -20.30 13.15 -1.31
N PHE A 485 -19.53 12.46 -0.47
CA PHE A 485 -19.85 11.09 -0.05
C PHE A 485 -21.19 11.02 0.70
N ASN A 486 -21.43 11.91 1.66
CA ASN A 486 -22.69 11.98 2.40
C ASN A 486 -23.86 12.31 1.48
N ALA A 487 -23.71 13.29 0.59
CA ALA A 487 -24.79 13.70 -0.30
C ALA A 487 -25.12 12.66 -1.38
N SER A 488 -24.15 11.87 -1.84
CA SER A 488 -24.32 10.86 -2.88
C SER A 488 -24.60 9.46 -2.32
N GLY A 489 -24.25 9.17 -1.07
CA GLY A 489 -24.33 7.83 -0.50
C GLY A 489 -23.21 6.88 -0.96
N LEU A 490 -22.11 7.41 -1.53
CA LEU A 490 -20.92 6.62 -1.83
C LEU A 490 -20.38 5.98 -0.54
N SER A 491 -20.08 4.69 -0.57
CA SER A 491 -19.73 3.90 0.63
C SER A 491 -18.44 3.11 0.50
N HIS A 492 -17.61 3.43 -0.51
CA HIS A 492 -16.29 2.85 -0.72
C HIS A 492 -15.37 3.93 -1.29
N MET A 493 -14.24 4.14 -0.62
CA MET A 493 -13.22 5.14 -0.93
C MET A 493 -11.84 4.49 -0.94
N ASP A 494 -10.98 4.88 -1.87
CA ASP A 494 -9.57 4.52 -1.89
C ASP A 494 -8.74 5.81 -1.90
N PHE A 495 -7.98 6.07 -0.84
CA PHE A 495 -7.07 7.21 -0.77
C PHE A 495 -5.83 6.94 -1.62
N ASP A 496 -5.97 7.02 -2.93
CA ASP A 496 -4.83 7.02 -3.83
C ASP A 496 -4.17 8.41 -3.86
N GLY A 497 -2.87 8.44 -4.15
CA GLY A 497 -2.09 9.69 -4.14
C GLY A 497 -2.07 10.36 -2.77
N HIS A 498 -2.19 9.62 -1.68
CA HIS A 498 -2.23 10.19 -0.32
C HIS A 498 -0.94 10.93 0.05
N GLU A 499 0.16 10.68 -0.65
CA GLU A 499 1.40 11.47 -0.59
C GLU A 499 1.19 12.94 -0.95
N GLY A 500 0.14 13.30 -1.68
CA GLY A 500 -0.24 14.69 -1.93
C GLY A 500 -0.49 15.51 -0.66
N CYS A 501 -0.83 14.85 0.44
CA CYS A 501 -1.00 15.49 1.74
C CYS A 501 0.32 15.92 2.40
N LEU A 502 1.47 15.51 1.86
CA LEU A 502 2.80 15.98 2.29
C LEU A 502 3.13 17.38 1.75
N ALA A 503 2.44 17.80 0.68
CA ALA A 503 2.72 19.05 -0.02
C ALA A 503 2.71 20.32 0.85
N PRO A 504 1.81 20.46 1.86
CA PRO A 504 1.85 21.60 2.77
C PRO A 504 3.10 21.70 3.63
N GLY A 505 3.95 20.67 3.67
CA GLY A 505 5.15 20.63 4.49
C GLY A 505 4.92 20.16 5.93
N GLU A 506 3.79 19.54 6.20
CA GLU A 506 3.44 19.02 7.53
C GLU A 506 3.69 17.52 7.67
N GLY A 507 4.30 16.91 6.66
CA GLY A 507 4.67 15.50 6.65
C GLY A 507 3.50 14.57 6.95
N THR A 508 3.74 13.54 7.73
CA THR A 508 2.72 12.56 8.12
C THR A 508 1.54 13.17 8.88
N TYR A 509 1.76 14.26 9.64
CA TYR A 509 0.65 15.00 10.26
C TYR A 509 -0.38 15.47 9.22
N GLY A 510 0.08 15.92 8.05
CA GLY A 510 -0.80 16.30 6.94
C GLY A 510 -1.64 15.13 6.42
N ASN A 511 -1.03 13.94 6.27
CA ASN A 511 -1.74 12.72 5.86
C ASN A 511 -2.84 12.33 6.85
N GLU A 512 -2.49 12.28 8.13
CA GLU A 512 -3.42 11.91 9.20
C GLU A 512 -4.55 12.93 9.35
N LEU A 513 -4.23 14.22 9.21
CA LEU A 513 -5.20 15.29 9.23
C LEU A 513 -6.25 15.16 8.12
N PHE A 514 -5.83 14.92 6.88
CA PHE A 514 -6.75 14.74 5.75
C PHE A 514 -7.69 13.55 5.98
N ALA A 515 -7.11 12.41 6.33
CA ALA A 515 -7.87 11.20 6.57
C ALA A 515 -8.87 11.34 7.73
N LYS A 516 -8.44 11.98 8.83
CA LYS A 516 -9.31 12.23 10.00
C LYS A 516 -10.41 13.25 9.69
N GLU A 517 -10.09 14.34 8.99
CA GLU A 517 -11.08 15.36 8.59
C GLU A 517 -12.16 14.75 7.67
N PHE A 518 -11.79 13.82 6.80
CA PHE A 518 -12.74 13.07 5.99
C PHE A 518 -13.58 12.11 6.86
N TYR A 519 -12.92 11.26 7.65
CA TYR A 519 -13.57 10.22 8.45
C TYR A 519 -14.58 10.79 9.46
N ASP A 520 -14.19 11.82 10.22
CA ASP A 520 -15.03 12.41 11.28
C ASP A 520 -16.31 13.07 10.74
N ARG A 521 -16.39 13.33 9.44
CA ARG A 521 -17.55 14.02 8.82
C ARG A 521 -18.46 13.09 8.05
N LEU A 522 -18.10 11.83 7.95
CA LEU A 522 -18.98 10.85 7.34
C LEU A 522 -20.19 10.57 8.23
N ASP A 523 -21.38 10.56 7.64
CA ASP A 523 -22.65 10.27 8.32
C ASP A 523 -23.08 8.80 8.14
N HIS A 524 -22.32 8.02 7.42
CA HIS A 524 -22.54 6.59 7.19
C HIS A 524 -21.22 5.83 7.04
N THR A 525 -21.29 4.51 7.05
CA THR A 525 -20.12 3.65 6.88
C THR A 525 -19.53 3.75 5.48
N VAL A 526 -18.29 4.17 5.37
CA VAL A 526 -17.48 4.13 4.16
C VAL A 526 -16.30 3.18 4.38
N ILE A 527 -16.11 2.22 3.48
CA ILE A 527 -14.90 1.40 3.48
C ILE A 527 -13.76 2.28 2.95
N ASN A 528 -12.73 2.47 3.76
CA ASN A 528 -11.54 3.23 3.41
C ASN A 528 -10.42 2.30 2.98
N GLY A 529 -10.25 2.10 1.67
CA GLY A 529 -9.03 1.58 1.10
C GLY A 529 -7.92 2.64 1.13
N THR A 530 -6.70 2.24 1.02
CA THR A 530 -5.56 3.14 0.85
C THR A 530 -4.47 2.53 0.00
N SER A 531 -3.74 3.38 -0.74
CA SER A 531 -2.39 3.11 -1.22
C SER A 531 -1.37 3.66 -0.21
N PRO A 532 -0.08 3.30 -0.30
CA PRO A 532 0.96 3.95 0.50
C PRO A 532 1.03 5.48 0.22
N PRO A 533 1.44 6.32 1.17
CA PRO A 533 1.98 5.97 2.49
C PRO A 533 0.87 5.65 3.52
N LEU A 534 1.14 4.66 4.35
CA LEU A 534 0.29 4.28 5.47
C LEU A 534 1.03 4.62 6.77
N SER A 535 0.48 5.52 7.57
CA SER A 535 1.07 5.98 8.81
C SER A 535 0.48 5.27 10.03
N HIS A 536 1.13 5.46 11.16
CA HIS A 536 0.78 4.83 12.44
C HIS A 536 -0.67 5.15 12.89
N PHE A 537 -1.07 6.43 12.92
CA PHE A 537 -2.44 6.80 13.30
C PHE A 537 -3.44 6.48 12.19
N TYR A 538 -3.07 6.66 10.92
CA TYR A 538 -3.94 6.38 9.79
C TYR A 538 -4.34 4.90 9.71
N TRP A 539 -3.54 4.00 10.31
CA TRP A 539 -3.89 2.59 10.45
C TRP A 539 -5.27 2.38 11.08
N HIS A 540 -5.69 3.24 12.03
CA HIS A 540 -7.02 3.15 12.67
C HIS A 540 -8.17 3.45 11.69
N ILE A 541 -7.95 4.32 10.72
CA ILE A 541 -8.97 4.77 9.77
C ILE A 541 -9.15 3.76 8.63
N ASN A 542 -8.06 3.18 8.13
CA ASN A 542 -8.11 2.36 6.94
C ASN A 542 -8.75 0.98 7.20
N SER A 543 -9.50 0.49 6.20
CA SER A 543 -10.07 -0.85 6.20
C SER A 543 -9.13 -1.88 5.57
N TYR A 544 -8.36 -1.49 4.54
CA TYR A 544 -7.36 -2.33 3.86
C TYR A 544 -6.35 -1.44 3.12
N CYS A 545 -5.22 -2.05 2.70
CA CYS A 545 -4.26 -1.44 1.79
C CYS A 545 -4.27 -2.22 0.48
N ASN A 546 -4.61 -1.56 -0.63
CA ASN A 546 -4.69 -2.18 -1.95
C ASN A 546 -3.99 -1.33 -2.99
N TRP A 547 -2.83 -1.81 -3.46
CA TRP A 547 -2.01 -1.15 -4.46
C TRP A 547 -1.38 -2.20 -5.37
N GLY A 548 -0.82 -1.79 -6.48
CA GLY A 548 -0.23 -2.68 -7.47
C GLY A 548 -0.98 -2.57 -8.78
N GLU A 549 -0.72 -1.46 -9.49
CA GLU A 549 -1.34 -1.15 -10.76
C GLU A 549 -1.02 -2.20 -11.80
N PRO A 550 -1.99 -2.51 -12.67
CA PRO A 550 -1.84 -3.55 -13.68
C PRO A 550 -1.17 -3.07 -14.98
N TRP A 551 -0.49 -1.92 -14.94
CA TRP A 551 0.06 -1.27 -16.15
C TRP A 551 1.40 -1.87 -16.62
N TYR A 552 2.02 -2.69 -15.79
CA TYR A 552 3.38 -3.20 -16.01
C TYR A 552 3.32 -4.69 -16.37
N GLY A 553 3.49 -5.03 -17.64
CA GLY A 553 3.51 -6.40 -18.10
C GLY A 553 2.12 -7.00 -18.38
N GLY A 554 2.06 -8.31 -18.56
CA GLY A 554 0.83 -9.06 -18.78
C GLY A 554 0.07 -9.35 -17.49
N PHE A 555 -1.10 -9.95 -17.62
CA PHE A 555 -1.98 -10.26 -16.49
C PHE A 555 -1.26 -11.06 -15.40
N ARG A 556 -0.48 -12.06 -15.76
CA ARG A 556 0.22 -12.95 -14.82
C ARG A 556 1.54 -12.39 -14.30
N ASP A 557 2.17 -11.46 -15.03
CA ASP A 557 3.52 -10.96 -14.73
C ASP A 557 3.52 -9.60 -14.03
N SER A 558 2.38 -8.92 -14.03
CA SER A 558 2.29 -7.56 -13.51
C SER A 558 2.50 -7.50 -12.00
N MET A 559 3.65 -6.96 -11.59
CA MET A 559 4.00 -6.67 -10.19
C MET A 559 3.86 -7.85 -9.22
N GLN A 560 4.08 -9.09 -9.69
CA GLN A 560 3.87 -10.29 -8.87
C GLN A 560 4.71 -10.31 -7.59
N GLU A 561 5.99 -9.94 -7.69
CA GLU A 561 6.88 -9.89 -6.52
C GLU A 561 6.34 -8.92 -5.46
N TYR A 562 5.90 -7.72 -5.88
CA TYR A 562 5.28 -6.76 -4.99
C TYR A 562 4.01 -7.32 -4.33
N ARG A 563 3.12 -7.94 -5.12
CA ARG A 563 1.85 -8.51 -4.64
C ARG A 563 2.07 -9.55 -3.56
N ILE A 564 3.03 -10.45 -3.75
CA ILE A 564 3.38 -11.52 -2.82
C ILE A 564 4.03 -10.93 -1.56
N ASN A 565 4.99 -10.03 -1.69
CA ASN A 565 5.68 -9.42 -0.56
C ASN A 565 4.74 -8.58 0.31
N ASN A 566 3.75 -7.94 -0.30
CA ASN A 566 2.74 -7.16 0.42
C ASN A 566 1.86 -8.00 1.35
N GLN A 567 1.70 -9.31 1.09
CA GLN A 567 0.93 -10.19 1.98
C GLN A 567 1.58 -10.31 3.36
N VAL A 568 2.91 -10.40 3.41
CA VAL A 568 3.68 -10.45 4.66
C VAL A 568 3.59 -9.11 5.40
N PHE A 569 3.67 -8.00 4.67
CA PHE A 569 3.49 -6.65 5.24
C PHE A 569 2.10 -6.49 5.87
N CYS A 570 1.04 -6.89 5.17
CA CYS A 570 -0.33 -6.80 5.68
C CYS A 570 -0.51 -7.67 6.95
N GLU A 571 0.02 -8.89 6.94
CA GLU A 571 -0.13 -9.84 8.05
C GLU A 571 0.55 -9.35 9.33
N ARG A 572 1.80 -8.85 9.24
CA ARG A 572 2.50 -8.36 10.42
C ARG A 572 1.90 -7.07 11.00
N ASN A 573 1.18 -6.30 10.18
CA ASN A 573 0.53 -5.06 10.57
C ASN A 573 -0.99 -5.19 10.84
N PHE A 574 -1.55 -6.39 10.87
CA PHE A 574 -3.00 -6.63 11.04
C PHE A 574 -3.87 -5.89 10.00
N ILE A 575 -3.38 -5.75 8.78
CA ILE A 575 -4.12 -5.13 7.67
C ILE A 575 -4.83 -6.23 6.89
N PRO A 576 -6.13 -6.14 6.61
CA PRO A 576 -6.82 -7.07 5.72
C PRO A 576 -6.11 -7.17 4.37
N LYS A 577 -5.83 -8.40 3.93
CA LYS A 577 -4.95 -8.68 2.81
C LYS A 577 -5.62 -8.44 1.46
N MET A 578 -4.92 -7.78 0.54
CA MET A 578 -5.33 -7.55 -0.85
C MET A 578 -4.16 -7.88 -1.80
N LEU A 579 -4.47 -8.43 -2.96
CA LEU A 579 -3.48 -8.73 -4.01
C LEU A 579 -3.16 -7.53 -4.93
N GLY A 580 -3.90 -6.43 -4.80
CA GLY A 580 -3.79 -5.29 -5.69
C GLY A 580 -4.76 -5.35 -6.87
N TRP A 581 -4.48 -4.54 -7.90
CA TRP A 581 -5.35 -4.39 -9.06
C TRP A 581 -4.89 -5.27 -10.22
N TYR A 582 -5.84 -5.89 -10.91
CA TYR A 582 -5.63 -6.65 -12.14
C TYR A 582 -6.49 -6.08 -13.25
N LEU A 583 -6.00 -6.09 -14.49
CA LEU A 583 -6.71 -5.53 -15.64
C LEU A 583 -7.41 -6.63 -16.44
N LEU A 584 -8.75 -6.70 -16.34
CA LEU A 584 -9.59 -7.57 -17.17
C LEU A 584 -9.86 -6.89 -18.52
N ARG A 585 -9.35 -7.47 -19.58
CA ARG A 585 -9.48 -7.01 -20.97
C ARG A 585 -10.41 -7.91 -21.78
N THR A 586 -10.76 -7.46 -22.99
CA THR A 586 -11.58 -8.25 -23.94
C THR A 586 -11.01 -9.66 -24.20
N ALA A 587 -9.69 -9.80 -24.18
CA ALA A 587 -9.01 -11.07 -24.46
C ALA A 587 -8.51 -11.80 -23.20
N THR A 588 -8.82 -11.33 -21.99
CA THR A 588 -8.51 -12.07 -20.76
C THR A 588 -9.33 -13.37 -20.76
N CYS A 589 -8.66 -14.49 -20.55
CA CYS A 589 -9.28 -15.82 -20.55
C CYS A 589 -9.54 -16.34 -19.13
N LEU A 590 -10.34 -17.40 -19.05
CA LEU A 590 -10.70 -18.05 -17.79
C LEU A 590 -9.46 -18.53 -17.03
N SER A 591 -8.48 -19.13 -17.73
CA SER A 591 -7.28 -19.66 -17.06
C SER A 591 -6.40 -18.56 -16.44
N ASP A 592 -6.31 -17.38 -17.05
CA ASP A 592 -5.66 -16.22 -16.44
C ASP A 592 -6.39 -15.80 -15.17
N MET A 593 -7.70 -15.76 -15.23
CA MET A 593 -8.54 -15.41 -14.07
C MET A 593 -8.37 -16.43 -12.94
N GLU A 594 -8.47 -17.72 -13.24
CA GLU A 594 -8.32 -18.78 -12.24
C GLU A 594 -6.92 -18.84 -11.65
N TRP A 595 -5.88 -18.53 -12.48
CA TRP A 595 -4.54 -18.37 -11.98
C TRP A 595 -4.46 -17.29 -10.87
N MET A 596 -5.08 -16.13 -11.07
CA MET A 596 -5.15 -15.08 -10.04
C MET A 596 -5.98 -15.51 -8.83
N LEU A 597 -7.15 -16.12 -9.08
CA LEU A 597 -8.08 -16.58 -8.03
C LEU A 597 -7.45 -17.64 -7.12
N ALA A 598 -6.62 -18.51 -7.68
CA ALA A 598 -5.83 -19.45 -6.89
C ALA A 598 -4.90 -18.71 -5.90
N ARG A 599 -4.23 -17.62 -6.31
CA ARG A 599 -3.38 -16.78 -5.41
C ARG A 599 -4.23 -16.08 -4.37
N SER A 600 -5.39 -15.55 -4.78
CA SER A 600 -6.37 -14.97 -3.83
C SER A 600 -6.75 -15.97 -2.74
N ALA A 601 -7.12 -17.18 -3.11
CA ALA A 601 -7.46 -18.25 -2.17
C ALA A 601 -6.26 -18.70 -1.31
N GLY A 602 -5.07 -18.83 -1.91
CA GLY A 602 -3.85 -19.24 -1.21
C GLY A 602 -3.42 -18.24 -0.14
N PHE A 603 -3.49 -16.95 -0.42
CA PHE A 603 -3.13 -15.88 0.54
C PHE A 603 -4.32 -15.44 1.42
N ASP A 604 -5.50 -15.92 1.16
CA ASP A 604 -6.75 -15.40 1.76
C ASP A 604 -6.85 -13.88 1.59
N SER A 605 -6.71 -13.43 0.35
CA SER A 605 -6.61 -12.02 -0.01
C SER A 605 -7.67 -11.65 -1.03
N GLY A 606 -8.31 -10.49 -0.88
CA GLY A 606 -9.12 -9.90 -1.92
C GLY A 606 -8.26 -9.32 -3.06
N PHE A 607 -8.94 -8.78 -4.06
CA PHE A 607 -8.32 -8.12 -5.21
C PHE A 607 -9.29 -7.08 -5.79
N ALA A 608 -8.78 -6.20 -6.65
CA ALA A 608 -9.60 -5.35 -7.49
C ALA A 608 -9.42 -5.73 -8.97
N LEU A 609 -10.52 -5.79 -9.72
CA LEU A 609 -10.49 -5.94 -11.16
C LEU A 609 -10.78 -4.60 -11.82
N ALA A 610 -9.79 -4.01 -12.48
CA ALA A 610 -9.99 -2.87 -13.35
C ALA A 610 -10.47 -3.36 -14.72
N THR A 611 -11.53 -2.74 -15.27
CA THR A 611 -12.09 -3.13 -16.56
C THR A 611 -12.89 -1.97 -17.19
N SER A 612 -13.46 -2.20 -18.35
CA SER A 612 -14.44 -1.32 -18.97
C SER A 612 -15.71 -2.08 -19.34
N LEU A 613 -16.83 -1.37 -19.44
CA LEU A 613 -18.08 -1.96 -19.92
C LEU A 613 -17.93 -2.59 -21.32
N GLU A 614 -17.11 -1.95 -22.17
CA GLU A 614 -16.82 -2.49 -23.50
C GLU A 614 -16.04 -3.82 -23.44
N ALA A 615 -15.03 -3.89 -22.56
CA ALA A 615 -14.27 -5.12 -22.37
C ALA A 615 -15.16 -6.26 -21.87
N LEU A 616 -16.04 -5.98 -20.91
CA LEU A 616 -17.00 -6.97 -20.41
C LEU A 616 -18.01 -7.43 -21.48
N ARG A 617 -18.53 -6.51 -22.29
CA ARG A 617 -19.47 -6.85 -23.38
C ARG A 617 -18.83 -7.71 -24.46
N LYS A 618 -17.57 -7.43 -24.82
CA LYS A 618 -16.85 -8.06 -25.92
C LYS A 618 -16.05 -9.31 -25.51
N ASN A 619 -15.82 -9.54 -24.23
CA ASN A 619 -15.08 -10.71 -23.79
C ASN A 619 -15.92 -11.99 -24.02
N PRO A 620 -15.45 -12.93 -24.86
CA PRO A 620 -16.19 -14.15 -25.17
C PRO A 620 -16.32 -15.11 -23.98
N GLU A 621 -15.40 -15.02 -23.00
CA GLU A 621 -15.38 -15.86 -21.80
C GLU A 621 -15.97 -15.13 -20.57
N ARG A 622 -16.62 -13.99 -20.75
CA ARG A 622 -17.20 -13.20 -19.63
C ARG A 622 -18.04 -14.05 -18.68
N GLY A 623 -18.95 -14.89 -19.21
CA GLY A 623 -19.80 -15.73 -18.38
C GLY A 623 -19.00 -16.65 -17.46
N PRO A 624 -18.17 -17.54 -18.02
CA PRO A 624 -17.25 -18.39 -17.23
C PRO A 624 -16.36 -17.63 -16.26
N ILE A 625 -15.81 -16.48 -16.65
CA ILE A 625 -14.98 -15.64 -15.78
C ILE A 625 -15.76 -15.12 -14.56
N LEU A 626 -16.97 -14.57 -14.77
CA LEU A 626 -17.80 -14.05 -13.67
C LEU A 626 -18.27 -15.17 -12.74
N ASP A 627 -18.57 -16.35 -13.29
CA ASP A 627 -18.92 -17.52 -12.49
C ASP A 627 -17.72 -18.06 -11.69
N ALA A 628 -16.54 -18.11 -12.27
CA ALA A 628 -15.30 -18.46 -11.56
C ALA A 628 -15.00 -17.48 -10.41
N LEU A 629 -15.10 -16.17 -10.67
CA LEU A 629 -14.98 -15.15 -9.62
C LEU A 629 -15.92 -15.43 -8.45
N ARG A 630 -17.19 -15.71 -8.72
CA ARG A 630 -18.18 -16.01 -7.69
C ARG A 630 -17.81 -17.25 -6.88
N GLU A 631 -17.47 -18.34 -7.56
CA GLU A 631 -17.27 -19.62 -6.89
C GLU A 631 -15.95 -19.68 -6.11
N TRP A 632 -14.87 -19.13 -6.66
CA TRP A 632 -13.60 -19.01 -5.93
C TRP A 632 -13.70 -18.09 -4.71
N GLU A 633 -14.40 -16.93 -4.82
CA GLU A 633 -14.63 -16.03 -3.68
C GLU A 633 -15.51 -16.70 -2.60
N LYS A 634 -16.52 -17.46 -2.99
CA LYS A 634 -17.32 -18.25 -2.02
C LYS A 634 -16.46 -19.29 -1.31
N ALA A 635 -15.66 -20.06 -2.05
CA ALA A 635 -14.77 -21.08 -1.48
C ALA A 635 -13.72 -20.46 -0.55
N ARG A 636 -13.07 -19.37 -0.98
CA ARG A 636 -12.10 -18.65 -0.16
C ARG A 636 -12.70 -18.16 1.16
N ARG A 637 -13.84 -17.48 1.08
CA ARG A 637 -14.52 -16.91 2.27
C ARG A 637 -15.09 -17.96 3.20
N ALA A 638 -15.47 -19.13 2.68
CA ALA A 638 -15.87 -20.27 3.47
C ALA A 638 -14.67 -20.99 4.16
N GLY A 639 -13.44 -20.59 3.87
CA GLY A 639 -12.23 -21.14 4.49
C GLY A 639 -11.98 -22.61 4.16
N VAL A 640 -12.43 -23.09 2.99
CA VAL A 640 -12.42 -24.54 2.67
C VAL A 640 -11.05 -25.07 2.28
N PHE A 641 -10.07 -24.21 2.01
CA PHE A 641 -8.72 -24.63 1.62
C PHE A 641 -7.86 -24.89 2.86
N THR A 642 -7.33 -26.11 2.98
CA THR A 642 -6.40 -26.49 4.05
C THR A 642 -5.08 -25.71 3.96
N PRO A 643 -4.25 -25.64 5.00
CA PRO A 643 -2.92 -25.01 4.94
C PRO A 643 -2.05 -25.52 3.78
N GLU A 644 -2.07 -26.84 3.52
CA GLU A 644 -1.29 -27.48 2.45
C GLU A 644 -1.81 -27.05 1.06
N LEU A 645 -3.13 -26.99 0.88
CA LEU A 645 -3.73 -26.50 -0.34
C LEU A 645 -3.43 -25.00 -0.53
N ARG A 646 -3.53 -24.20 0.51
CA ARG A 646 -3.17 -22.78 0.45
C ARG A 646 -1.72 -22.57 0.02
N GLU A 647 -0.78 -23.36 0.54
CA GLU A 647 0.61 -23.28 0.11
C GLU A 647 0.77 -23.63 -1.37
N ALA A 648 0.10 -24.68 -1.85
CA ALA A 648 0.09 -25.01 -3.27
C ALA A 648 -0.53 -23.90 -4.15
N LEU A 649 -1.62 -23.29 -3.69
CA LEU A 649 -2.31 -22.19 -4.37
C LEU A 649 -1.48 -20.91 -4.42
N ARG A 650 -0.58 -20.66 -3.48
CA ARG A 650 0.34 -19.50 -3.49
C ARG A 650 1.40 -19.57 -4.57
N ASN A 651 1.75 -20.77 -5.02
CA ASN A 651 2.83 -20.96 -5.98
C ASN A 651 2.44 -20.45 -7.39
N PRO A 652 3.08 -19.38 -7.92
CA PRO A 652 2.72 -18.79 -9.20
C PRO A 652 2.99 -19.68 -10.42
N LYS A 653 3.77 -20.75 -10.25
CA LYS A 653 4.04 -21.73 -11.32
C LYS A 653 2.99 -22.85 -11.39
N ARG A 654 2.07 -22.93 -10.44
CA ARG A 654 0.99 -23.93 -10.43
C ARG A 654 -0.32 -23.32 -10.86
N GLU A 655 -1.07 -24.06 -11.63
CA GLU A 655 -2.40 -23.69 -12.11
C GLU A 655 -3.45 -24.62 -11.56
N PHE A 656 -4.67 -24.10 -11.40
CA PHE A 656 -5.79 -24.81 -10.82
C PHE A 656 -7.08 -24.40 -11.51
N HIS A 657 -8.05 -25.32 -11.50
CA HIS A 657 -9.42 -25.09 -11.92
C HIS A 657 -10.38 -25.53 -10.82
N LEU A 658 -11.43 -24.73 -10.56
CA LEU A 658 -12.40 -25.00 -9.52
C LEU A 658 -13.78 -25.26 -10.13
N GLU A 659 -14.34 -26.41 -9.88
CA GLU A 659 -15.70 -26.77 -10.32
C GLU A 659 -16.65 -26.95 -9.13
N THR A 660 -17.89 -26.47 -9.28
CA THR A 660 -18.96 -26.72 -8.33
C THR A 660 -19.45 -28.15 -8.42
N VAL A 661 -19.84 -28.73 -7.28
CA VAL A 661 -20.32 -30.10 -7.21
C VAL A 661 -21.79 -30.13 -6.82
N THR A 662 -22.55 -31.00 -7.51
CA THR A 662 -23.94 -31.29 -7.15
C THR A 662 -23.98 -31.83 -5.72
N GLY A 663 -24.75 -31.21 -4.85
CA GLY A 663 -24.80 -31.55 -3.43
C GLY A 663 -23.92 -30.67 -2.52
N GLY A 664 -23.17 -29.76 -3.09
CA GLY A 664 -22.39 -28.74 -2.36
C GLY A 664 -20.88 -28.97 -2.38
N GLY A 665 -20.13 -27.92 -2.07
CA GLY A 665 -18.68 -27.91 -2.15
C GLY A 665 -18.12 -27.79 -3.57
N TRP A 666 -16.82 -27.98 -3.71
CA TRP A 666 -16.09 -27.81 -4.96
C TRP A 666 -15.06 -28.93 -5.17
N ASP A 667 -14.77 -29.21 -6.44
CA ASP A 667 -13.63 -29.99 -6.87
C ASP A 667 -12.53 -29.06 -7.37
N LEU A 668 -11.37 -29.12 -6.74
CA LEU A 668 -10.18 -28.38 -7.10
C LEU A 668 -9.24 -29.27 -7.92
N PHE A 669 -9.07 -28.97 -9.18
CA PHE A 669 -8.22 -29.70 -10.13
C PHE A 669 -6.88 -29.00 -10.28
N PRO A 670 -5.74 -29.63 -9.99
CA PRO A 670 -4.42 -29.12 -10.38
C PRO A 670 -4.17 -29.33 -11.86
N PHE A 671 -3.37 -28.46 -12.46
CA PHE A 671 -2.74 -28.74 -13.75
C PHE A 671 -1.28 -29.15 -13.55
N HIS A 672 -0.82 -30.07 -14.39
CA HIS A 672 0.55 -30.53 -14.44
C HIS A 672 1.17 -30.12 -15.78
N ASP A 673 2.29 -29.43 -15.72
CA ASP A 673 3.07 -29.08 -16.91
C ASP A 673 4.12 -30.16 -17.17
N SER A 674 4.32 -30.52 -18.45
CA SER A 674 5.43 -31.37 -18.89
C SER A 674 6.77 -30.64 -18.73
N ALA A 675 7.87 -31.38 -18.91
CA ALA A 675 9.12 -30.74 -19.24
C ALA A 675 9.00 -29.93 -20.56
N ASP A 676 9.84 -28.94 -20.72
CA ASP A 676 9.91 -28.13 -21.93
C ASP A 676 10.54 -28.95 -23.07
N PHE A 677 9.79 -29.13 -24.16
CA PHE A 677 10.26 -29.70 -25.38
C PHE A 677 10.74 -28.59 -26.33
N GLN A 678 11.84 -28.84 -27.04
CA GLN A 678 12.46 -27.81 -27.88
C GLN A 678 12.53 -28.26 -29.33
N HIS A 679 12.37 -27.31 -30.26
CA HIS A 679 12.55 -27.48 -31.68
C HIS A 679 13.23 -26.24 -32.28
N GLU A 680 14.17 -26.50 -33.18
CA GLU A 680 14.92 -25.51 -33.94
C GLU A 680 14.91 -25.87 -35.40
N GLN A 681 15.11 -24.91 -36.29
CA GLN A 681 15.27 -25.22 -37.71
C GLN A 681 16.49 -26.13 -37.93
N LEU A 682 16.26 -27.34 -38.44
CA LEU A 682 17.28 -28.31 -38.70
C LEU A 682 17.72 -28.24 -40.19
N VAL A 683 19.01 -28.12 -40.42
CA VAL A 683 19.58 -28.30 -41.74
C VAL A 683 19.84 -29.79 -41.92
N ARG A 684 19.06 -30.45 -42.78
CA ARG A 684 19.07 -31.87 -43.00
C ARG A 684 19.38 -32.21 -44.45
N GLN A 685 19.80 -33.47 -44.72
CA GLN A 685 19.90 -33.95 -46.07
C GLN A 685 18.51 -34.16 -46.71
N PRO A 686 18.39 -34.06 -48.02
CA PRO A 686 17.12 -34.33 -48.71
C PRO A 686 16.52 -35.69 -48.32
N GLY A 687 15.27 -35.66 -47.82
CA GLY A 687 14.55 -36.87 -47.39
C GLY A 687 14.63 -37.18 -45.89
N GLU A 688 15.44 -36.45 -45.11
CA GLU A 688 15.41 -36.57 -43.66
C GLU A 688 14.29 -35.69 -43.05
N PRO A 689 13.56 -36.18 -42.03
CA PRO A 689 12.51 -35.41 -41.41
C PRO A 689 13.07 -34.18 -40.71
N THR A 690 12.43 -33.04 -40.93
CA THR A 690 12.72 -31.77 -40.23
C THR A 690 11.92 -31.60 -38.89
N SER A 691 10.93 -32.47 -38.69
CA SER A 691 10.09 -32.49 -37.49
C SER A 691 10.84 -32.97 -36.24
N ALA A 692 10.39 -32.51 -35.07
CA ALA A 692 10.83 -33.06 -33.80
C ALA A 692 9.93 -34.23 -33.37
N ALA A 693 10.50 -35.20 -32.68
CA ALA A 693 9.77 -36.31 -32.07
C ALA A 693 9.95 -36.28 -30.52
N TRP A 694 8.85 -36.35 -29.79
CA TRP A 694 8.85 -36.26 -28.34
C TRP A 694 7.96 -37.36 -27.74
N ASP A 695 8.19 -37.70 -26.48
CA ASP A 695 7.34 -38.59 -25.68
C ASP A 695 6.65 -37.79 -24.56
N LEU A 696 5.39 -37.42 -24.76
CA LEU A 696 4.58 -36.76 -23.76
C LEU A 696 4.10 -37.78 -22.71
N GLN A 697 4.47 -37.56 -21.47
CA GLN A 697 3.95 -38.34 -20.33
C GLN A 697 2.67 -37.67 -19.80
N ASN A 698 1.55 -38.39 -19.86
CA ASN A 698 0.33 -37.97 -19.22
C ASN A 698 0.11 -38.80 -17.94
N PRO A 699 0.37 -38.25 -16.74
CA PRO A 699 0.14 -38.96 -15.47
C PRO A 699 -1.36 -39.08 -15.12
N ASP A 700 -2.23 -38.38 -15.87
CA ASP A 700 -3.62 -38.16 -15.53
C ASP A 700 -4.56 -38.95 -16.45
N ALA A 701 -5.86 -38.73 -16.30
CA ALA A 701 -6.87 -39.37 -17.12
C ALA A 701 -6.79 -38.93 -18.61
N ARG A 702 -7.47 -39.69 -19.47
CA ARG A 702 -7.64 -39.34 -20.88
C ARG A 702 -8.28 -37.96 -21.03
N GLN A 703 -7.65 -37.08 -21.85
CA GLN A 703 -8.09 -35.69 -21.99
C GLN A 703 -7.68 -35.09 -23.34
N SER A 704 -8.26 -33.91 -23.68
CA SER A 704 -7.86 -33.16 -24.87
C SER A 704 -6.46 -32.59 -24.72
N LEU A 705 -5.72 -32.51 -25.84
CA LEU A 705 -4.40 -31.86 -25.88
C LEU A 705 -4.50 -30.41 -25.39
N GLN A 706 -3.64 -30.04 -24.44
CA GLN A 706 -3.46 -28.67 -23.98
C GLN A 706 -1.96 -28.36 -24.02
N LEU A 707 -1.59 -27.16 -24.45
CA LEU A 707 -0.18 -26.77 -24.55
C LEU A 707 0.03 -25.25 -24.50
N LYS A 708 1.26 -24.88 -24.11
CA LYS A 708 1.83 -23.57 -24.32
C LYS A 708 3.02 -23.69 -25.24
N LEU A 709 3.04 -22.90 -26.34
CA LEU A 709 4.14 -22.82 -27.28
C LEU A 709 4.76 -21.42 -27.20
N ARG A 710 6.08 -21.33 -27.02
CA ARG A 710 6.85 -20.09 -26.98
C ARG A 710 7.83 -20.05 -28.13
N VAL A 711 7.88 -18.91 -28.81
CA VAL A 711 8.85 -18.64 -29.88
C VAL A 711 9.87 -17.63 -29.32
N SER A 712 11.15 -18.04 -29.26
CA SER A 712 12.22 -17.23 -28.70
C SER A 712 13.30 -16.95 -29.72
N GLY A 713 13.88 -15.76 -29.70
CA GLY A 713 14.90 -15.31 -30.63
C GLY A 713 14.96 -13.81 -30.76
N LYS A 714 15.89 -13.28 -31.52
CA LYS A 714 16.02 -11.84 -31.79
C LYS A 714 15.10 -11.38 -32.94
N ALA A 715 14.77 -12.27 -33.86
CA ALA A 715 13.94 -12.01 -35.04
C ALA A 715 13.38 -13.34 -35.57
N GLY A 716 12.57 -13.26 -36.63
CA GLY A 716 11.95 -14.42 -37.29
C GLY A 716 10.61 -14.81 -36.70
N SER A 717 9.95 -15.75 -37.33
CA SER A 717 8.66 -16.29 -36.89
C SER A 717 8.53 -17.77 -37.27
N ILE A 718 7.48 -18.40 -36.75
CA ILE A 718 7.04 -19.72 -37.24
C ILE A 718 5.61 -19.61 -37.75
N ARG A 719 5.26 -20.45 -38.72
CA ARG A 719 3.90 -20.60 -39.26
C ARG A 719 3.40 -22.01 -39.11
N ASN A 720 2.09 -22.15 -39.03
CA ASN A 720 1.38 -23.42 -39.09
C ASN A 720 1.96 -24.50 -38.16
N PRO A 721 2.21 -24.21 -36.85
CA PRO A 721 2.68 -25.25 -35.95
C PRO A 721 1.70 -26.44 -35.95
N THR A 722 2.25 -27.65 -36.20
CA THR A 722 1.49 -28.88 -36.40
C THR A 722 1.91 -29.94 -35.39
N PHE A 723 0.95 -30.54 -34.73
CA PHE A 723 1.15 -31.62 -33.77
C PHE A 723 0.45 -32.88 -34.22
N GLU A 724 1.18 -33.97 -34.34
CA GLU A 724 0.65 -35.33 -34.54
C GLU A 724 0.80 -36.08 -33.21
N ILE A 725 -0.30 -36.62 -32.68
CA ILE A 725 -0.35 -37.33 -31.39
C ILE A 725 -0.66 -38.79 -31.63
N ASN A 726 0.15 -39.71 -31.08
CA ASN A 726 -0.06 -41.15 -31.14
C ASN A 726 -0.11 -41.67 -32.58
N ARG A 727 0.49 -40.95 -33.54
CA ARG A 727 0.48 -41.30 -34.98
C ARG A 727 -0.93 -41.47 -35.56
N SER A 728 -1.93 -40.86 -34.97
CA SER A 728 -3.34 -41.09 -35.33
C SER A 728 -4.17 -39.82 -35.45
N ALA A 729 -3.77 -38.73 -34.81
CA ALA A 729 -4.52 -37.49 -34.82
C ALA A 729 -3.57 -36.31 -34.99
N THR A 730 -3.86 -35.47 -35.98
CA THR A 730 -3.07 -34.28 -36.32
C THR A 730 -3.89 -33.01 -36.14
N VAL A 731 -3.25 -32.00 -35.56
CA VAL A 731 -3.80 -30.64 -35.48
C VAL A 731 -2.78 -29.65 -36.02
N THR A 732 -3.17 -28.85 -37.01
CA THR A 732 -2.41 -27.70 -37.50
C THR A 732 -3.08 -26.42 -37.02
N ILE A 733 -2.29 -25.53 -36.46
CA ILE A 733 -2.76 -24.25 -35.94
C ILE A 733 -2.44 -23.17 -36.99
N PRO A 734 -3.46 -22.59 -37.64
CA PRO A 734 -3.24 -21.65 -38.76
C PRO A 734 -2.90 -20.26 -38.24
N VAL A 735 -1.67 -20.09 -37.71
CA VAL A 735 -1.19 -18.84 -37.11
C VAL A 735 0.28 -18.64 -37.41
N GLU A 736 0.68 -17.36 -37.50
CA GLU A 736 2.08 -16.96 -37.49
C GLU A 736 2.45 -16.43 -36.10
N ILE A 737 3.54 -16.91 -35.52
CA ILE A 737 3.99 -16.55 -34.16
C ILE A 737 5.39 -15.96 -34.31
N GLN A 738 5.53 -14.68 -33.93
CA GLN A 738 6.77 -13.93 -33.97
C GLN A 738 7.70 -14.29 -32.81
N ALA A 739 9.00 -14.11 -33.00
CA ALA A 739 9.95 -14.18 -31.87
C ALA A 739 9.52 -13.27 -30.71
N GLY A 740 9.52 -13.80 -29.51
CA GLY A 740 9.02 -13.16 -28.29
C GLY A 740 7.54 -13.42 -27.99
N GLN A 741 6.77 -13.98 -28.93
CA GLN A 741 5.35 -14.31 -28.67
C GLN A 741 5.18 -15.72 -28.10
N SER A 742 4.03 -15.96 -27.49
CA SER A 742 3.60 -17.28 -27.03
C SER A 742 2.15 -17.56 -27.40
N LEU A 743 1.85 -18.84 -27.62
CA LEU A 743 0.54 -19.37 -27.92
C LEU A 743 0.08 -20.30 -26.81
N LEU A 744 -1.18 -20.20 -26.42
CA LEU A 744 -1.85 -21.08 -25.45
C LEU A 744 -3.05 -21.76 -26.13
N ILE A 745 -3.19 -23.06 -25.93
CA ILE A 745 -4.39 -23.86 -26.27
C ILE A 745 -4.79 -24.65 -25.04
N GLU A 746 -6.06 -24.53 -24.69
CA GLU A 746 -6.68 -25.27 -23.59
C GLU A 746 -7.78 -26.21 -24.11
N SER A 747 -8.49 -26.88 -23.21
CA SER A 747 -9.51 -27.87 -23.57
C SER A 747 -10.71 -27.31 -24.38
N ASP A 748 -10.87 -25.98 -24.38
CA ASP A 748 -11.91 -25.26 -25.14
C ASP A 748 -11.61 -25.13 -26.63
N ALA A 749 -10.41 -25.56 -27.05
CA ALA A 749 -9.93 -25.46 -28.43
C ALA A 749 -9.85 -24.01 -28.97
N ILE A 750 -9.67 -23.03 -28.08
CA ILE A 750 -9.39 -21.64 -28.47
C ILE A 750 -7.88 -21.42 -28.48
N VAL A 751 -7.38 -20.93 -29.60
CA VAL A 751 -5.99 -20.46 -29.74
C VAL A 751 -5.89 -19.06 -29.20
N ARG A 752 -4.98 -18.82 -28.26
CA ARG A 752 -4.69 -17.51 -27.68
C ARG A 752 -3.23 -17.15 -27.91
N LEU A 753 -2.99 -16.02 -28.56
CA LEU A 753 -1.65 -15.50 -28.86
C LEU A 753 -1.33 -14.33 -27.95
N TYR A 754 -0.15 -14.34 -27.35
CA TYR A 754 0.34 -13.32 -26.42
C TYR A 754 1.64 -12.69 -26.92
N ASP A 755 1.86 -11.40 -26.62
CA ASP A 755 3.13 -10.71 -26.86
C ASP A 755 4.20 -11.12 -25.82
N ALA A 756 5.41 -10.56 -25.97
CA ALA A 756 6.54 -10.81 -25.06
C ALA A 756 6.31 -10.37 -23.62
N LYS A 757 5.32 -9.52 -23.38
CA LYS A 757 4.90 -9.03 -22.07
C LYS A 757 3.70 -9.80 -21.50
N GLY A 758 3.23 -10.84 -22.21
CA GLY A 758 2.04 -11.60 -21.83
C GLY A 758 0.70 -10.87 -22.08
N ASN A 759 0.69 -9.80 -22.88
CA ASN A 759 -0.55 -9.18 -23.28
C ASN A 759 -1.19 -9.98 -24.42
N PRO A 760 -2.53 -10.17 -24.40
CA PRO A 760 -3.24 -10.83 -25.48
C PRO A 760 -3.14 -10.05 -26.79
N VAL A 761 -2.77 -10.75 -27.87
CA VAL A 761 -2.65 -10.21 -29.24
C VAL A 761 -3.86 -10.62 -30.08
N GLN A 762 -4.21 -11.92 -30.03
CA GLN A 762 -5.25 -12.50 -30.85
C GLN A 762 -5.82 -13.73 -30.16
N SER A 763 -7.11 -14.02 -30.40
CA SER A 763 -7.72 -15.31 -30.08
C SER A 763 -8.72 -15.73 -31.15
N PHE A 764 -8.80 -17.04 -31.42
CA PHE A 764 -9.73 -17.64 -32.37
C PHE A 764 -9.99 -19.12 -32.07
N PRO A 765 -11.17 -19.67 -32.38
CA PRO A 765 -11.46 -21.08 -32.21
C PRO A 765 -10.77 -21.91 -33.30
N LEU A 766 -10.26 -23.09 -32.94
CA LEU A 766 -9.82 -24.10 -33.90
C LEU A 766 -11.03 -24.71 -34.60
N LYS A 767 -10.89 -24.91 -35.89
CA LYS A 767 -11.95 -25.59 -36.71
C LYS A 767 -11.89 -27.12 -36.58
N THR A 768 -10.79 -27.67 -36.15
CA THR A 768 -10.53 -29.11 -35.94
C THR A 768 -10.58 -29.43 -34.44
N ALA A 769 -11.09 -30.59 -34.11
CA ALA A 769 -11.06 -31.09 -32.75
C ALA A 769 -9.60 -31.29 -32.28
N LEU A 770 -9.34 -31.00 -31.02
CA LEU A 770 -8.02 -31.29 -30.44
C LEU A 770 -7.76 -32.78 -30.35
N PRO A 771 -6.53 -33.26 -30.68
CA PRO A 771 -6.13 -34.60 -30.38
C PRO A 771 -6.32 -34.99 -28.91
N VAL A 772 -6.53 -36.27 -28.67
CA VAL A 772 -6.68 -36.84 -27.34
C VAL A 772 -5.36 -37.43 -26.86
N VAL A 773 -4.97 -37.04 -25.65
CA VAL A 773 -3.83 -37.57 -24.93
C VAL A 773 -4.30 -38.69 -24.01
N GLN A 774 -3.74 -39.88 -24.14
CA GLN A 774 -4.06 -41.05 -23.33
C GLN A 774 -3.23 -41.06 -22.04
N PRO A 775 -3.66 -41.76 -20.97
CA PRO A 775 -2.79 -42.02 -19.82
C PRO A 775 -1.47 -42.70 -20.25
N GLY A 776 -0.39 -42.32 -19.61
CA GLY A 776 0.97 -42.85 -19.92
C GLY A 776 1.66 -42.12 -21.07
N THR A 777 2.47 -42.82 -21.81
CA THR A 777 3.33 -42.28 -22.89
C THR A 777 2.56 -42.05 -24.18
N ASN A 778 2.66 -40.82 -24.72
CA ASN A 778 2.04 -40.39 -25.96
C ASN A 778 3.14 -39.88 -26.89
N PRO A 779 3.51 -40.63 -27.96
CA PRO A 779 4.42 -40.11 -28.99
C PRO A 779 3.82 -38.86 -29.65
N VAL A 780 4.63 -37.81 -29.75
CA VAL A 780 4.27 -36.51 -30.37
C VAL A 780 5.25 -36.20 -31.46
N THR A 781 4.76 -35.94 -32.68
CA THR A 781 5.57 -35.33 -33.75
C THR A 781 5.18 -33.87 -33.87
N PHE A 782 6.17 -32.99 -33.88
CA PHE A 782 5.98 -31.54 -34.03
C PHE A 782 6.71 -31.03 -35.27
N ASP A 783 6.03 -30.18 -36.05
CA ASP A 783 6.62 -29.50 -37.20
C ASP A 783 6.06 -28.06 -37.32
N CYS A 784 6.82 -27.19 -37.97
CA CYS A 784 6.39 -25.81 -38.27
C CYS A 784 7.22 -25.23 -39.43
N GLU A 785 6.72 -24.19 -40.06
CA GLU A 785 7.42 -23.46 -41.11
C GLU A 785 8.20 -22.29 -40.46
N PHE A 786 9.52 -22.34 -40.48
CA PHE A 786 10.37 -21.25 -40.04
C PHE A 786 10.43 -20.12 -41.07
N GLN A 787 10.39 -18.86 -40.62
CA GLN A 787 10.44 -17.66 -41.46
C GLN A 787 11.53 -16.70 -40.97
N GLY A 788 12.22 -16.07 -41.94
CA GLY A 788 13.29 -15.09 -41.73
C GLY A 788 14.71 -15.68 -41.75
N ASP A 789 15.68 -14.77 -41.86
CA ASP A 789 17.11 -15.15 -42.01
C ASP A 789 17.74 -15.69 -40.72
N THR A 790 17.12 -15.41 -39.59
CA THR A 790 17.52 -15.90 -38.26
C THR A 790 16.36 -16.67 -37.66
N PRO A 791 16.29 -17.97 -37.86
CA PRO A 791 15.21 -18.80 -37.36
C PRO A 791 15.12 -18.75 -35.82
N PRO A 792 13.92 -18.60 -35.27
CA PRO A 792 13.73 -18.61 -33.82
C PRO A 792 13.76 -20.04 -33.28
N LYS A 793 13.86 -20.16 -31.95
CA LYS A 793 13.67 -21.41 -31.22
C LYS A 793 12.21 -21.54 -30.76
N VAL A 794 11.70 -22.76 -30.84
CA VAL A 794 10.37 -23.12 -30.34
C VAL A 794 10.52 -23.96 -29.09
N THR A 795 9.74 -23.59 -28.07
CA THR A 795 9.60 -24.37 -26.83
C THR A 795 8.14 -24.71 -26.63
N VAL A 796 7.83 -25.98 -26.44
CA VAL A 796 6.47 -26.47 -26.17
C VAL A 796 6.41 -27.10 -24.78
N THR A 797 5.45 -26.66 -23.99
CA THR A 797 5.10 -27.25 -22.70
C THR A 797 3.67 -27.78 -22.82
N PHE A 798 3.45 -29.05 -22.59
CA PHE A 798 2.15 -29.66 -22.57
C PHE A 798 1.56 -29.55 -21.17
N LYS A 799 0.23 -29.44 -21.07
CA LYS A 799 -0.50 -29.30 -19.84
C LYS A 799 -1.54 -30.41 -19.71
N THR A 800 -1.62 -31.03 -18.53
CA THR A 800 -2.62 -32.03 -18.21
C THR A 800 -3.39 -31.65 -16.96
N ARG A 801 -4.70 -31.96 -16.93
CA ARG A 801 -5.57 -31.75 -15.80
C ARG A 801 -5.53 -32.96 -14.89
N GLY A 802 -5.09 -32.77 -13.64
CA GLY A 802 -4.96 -33.80 -12.64
C GLY A 802 -6.29 -34.21 -11.99
N SER A 803 -6.21 -35.19 -11.12
CA SER A 803 -7.36 -35.64 -10.32
C SER A 803 -7.80 -34.55 -9.31
N PRO A 804 -9.13 -34.39 -9.08
CA PRO A 804 -9.61 -33.35 -8.19
C PRO A 804 -9.37 -33.66 -6.71
N THR A 805 -9.20 -32.61 -5.94
CA THR A 805 -9.33 -32.63 -4.49
C THR A 805 -10.68 -32.02 -4.13
N ARG A 806 -11.54 -32.77 -3.40
CA ARG A 806 -12.82 -32.28 -2.90
C ARG A 806 -12.57 -31.31 -1.74
N VAL A 807 -13.20 -30.12 -1.81
CA VAL A 807 -13.16 -29.10 -0.76
C VAL A 807 -14.56 -28.61 -0.38
N GLY A 808 -14.78 -28.24 0.88
CA GLY A 808 -16.04 -27.62 1.34
C GLY A 808 -17.20 -28.58 1.58
N MET A 809 -16.97 -29.87 1.61
CA MET A 809 -17.96 -30.82 2.18
C MET A 809 -17.69 -30.97 3.67
N ARG A 810 -18.68 -30.71 4.49
CA ARG A 810 -18.75 -31.13 5.89
C ARG A 810 -19.60 -32.39 6.01
#